data_d532291069df72eb07d19482fa5c7c24
#
_entry.id   d532291069df72eb07d19482fa5c7c24
#
_cell.length_a   1.000
_cell.length_b   1.000
_cell.length_c   1.000
_cell.angle_alpha   90.00
_cell.angle_beta   90.00
_cell.angle_gamma   90.00
#
_symmetry.space_group_name_H-M   'P 1'
#
loop_
_entity.id
_entity.type
_entity.pdbx_description
1 polymer ?
#
loop_
_entity_poly.entity_id
_entity_poly.type
_entity_poly.pdbx_seq_one_letter_code
_entity_poly.pdbx_strand_id
1 'polypeptide(L)'
;MQTRTCFNGGELSPEMAARCDVDAYMRGCRVLENWEVSQMGGVKRRRGMRGLCVAEAGAQRLVGYRYTYAGAGGRFVVELGVQVVRVLDMEGVQVARFVSGEAGAPEFWLADDVRSMQLNALLVLTSRAMWPLVLRWDGEGAWSLKRMEFKSLPWRYDYERRERPVVLTVQPGSTGMVYDVAFDGAEVEAELPDGQDWLRASFWLEQAEAFEAGADLRGRVRVVQGLEACEAEDVVAVKGEEVLRYWVCKKEFPADVYVDGLDDPGCYPDNFAESESVYGFEGCRVVSSVKELGRVAVDTKFAVKCGYWEYFTCVREFTAADMLPALTEYSDYTEFFVRGLAVGEALPCRGKWEFYCSGLWYGCYEVRRCYEGADMAGEWETAGVSFSRVSEATNTTLGGDEADEECWLRLWLTRSKYMTGELADGFPADSCGNRLIVEGYRHDMVLECVPVDGGVKWVCRDKVNVGWMGRKVVYDWSWCAFGERYGYPVCCDTFNGRLVFAGTEAQPQSIWMSRADDLYNFATGDTDDAAIYRTLYTTTQNPICWMVEANNRLLLGTADAEWTIQPPNGGAITPVNIFVGKHGRVGSMGGIMLPVDDKALFVQRGGGRLWAYGYSFEVDGCRSTDLTVFAPHVLAGHGGVVDCTLMEVPDTVAVFALADGQVALCTYNSMHQVHAWHRWVTQGRVLSVCALPGAGTADALYLLVERDGELWLECVDAQSGYVDRGGREYVSELVTTALGNVLEEPVAKRPKSPVHLLLGEPLDAGQLEVKADGGAWAVPPRYEERMEAGWYELLVFNCWEYEHAVGLRVRGGGACILALQG
;
A
#
# COMPACT_ATOMS: atom_id res chain seq x y z
N MET A 1 14.28 0.50 61.64
CA MET A 1 15.04 0.76 60.41
C MET A 1 14.34 0.00 59.30
N GLN A 2 13.71 0.69 58.34
CA GLN A 2 13.14 0.03 57.19
C GLN A 2 14.21 0.05 56.08
N THR A 3 14.73 -1.12 55.75
CA THR A 3 15.70 -1.28 54.67
C THR A 3 14.94 -1.36 53.35
N ARG A 4 15.22 -0.50 52.40
CA ARG A 4 14.69 -0.57 51.03
C ARG A 4 15.71 -1.33 50.19
N THR A 5 15.24 -2.41 49.60
CA THR A 5 16.11 -3.32 48.80
C THR A 5 15.64 -3.36 47.31
N CYS A 6 14.60 -2.64 46.99
CA CYS A 6 13.99 -2.72 45.68
C CYS A 6 13.50 -1.33 45.23
N PHE A 7 13.75 -0.96 43.96
CA PHE A 7 13.36 0.29 43.33
C PHE A 7 12.49 0.12 42.08
N ASN A 8 11.89 -1.06 41.92
CA ASN A 8 11.03 -1.34 40.77
C ASN A 8 9.68 -0.58 40.79
N GLY A 9 9.40 0.25 41.77
CA GLY A 9 8.36 1.28 41.77
C GLY A 9 8.79 2.55 41.04
N GLY A 10 10.09 2.72 40.77
CA GLY A 10 10.62 3.87 40.03
C GLY A 10 10.53 5.20 40.79
N GLU A 11 10.61 6.30 40.04
CA GLU A 11 10.40 7.64 40.55
C GLU A 11 8.90 7.89 40.81
N LEU A 12 8.58 8.39 42.00
CA LEU A 12 7.21 8.64 42.42
C LEU A 12 6.93 10.14 42.55
N SER A 13 5.69 10.53 42.28
CA SER A 13 5.23 11.90 42.46
C SER A 13 5.50 12.43 43.88
N PRO A 14 5.89 13.67 44.03
CA PRO A 14 5.93 14.32 45.35
C PRO A 14 4.61 14.21 46.15
N GLU A 15 3.48 14.09 45.46
CA GLU A 15 2.17 13.89 46.11
C GLU A 15 2.03 12.52 46.79
N MET A 16 2.90 11.57 46.43
CA MET A 16 2.98 10.27 47.08
C MET A 16 3.71 10.30 48.41
N ALA A 17 4.24 11.43 48.83
CA ALA A 17 4.89 11.57 50.11
C ALA A 17 3.93 11.15 51.24
N ALA A 18 4.43 10.34 52.18
CA ALA A 18 3.68 9.77 53.31
C ALA A 18 2.64 8.66 53.00
N ARG A 19 2.53 8.22 51.75
CA ARG A 19 1.56 7.20 51.35
C ARG A 19 2.11 5.80 51.55
N CYS A 20 2.54 5.50 52.82
CA CYS A 20 3.04 4.17 53.17
C CYS A 20 1.95 3.07 53.15
N ASP A 21 0.70 3.45 52.93
CA ASP A 21 -0.43 2.56 52.67
C ASP A 21 -0.43 1.97 51.23
N VAL A 22 0.41 2.52 50.36
CA VAL A 22 0.51 2.08 48.96
C VAL A 22 1.80 1.27 48.75
N ASP A 23 1.70 0.02 48.25
CA ASP A 23 2.87 -0.85 48.02
C ASP A 23 3.95 -0.21 47.14
N ALA A 24 3.56 0.56 46.10
CA ALA A 24 4.49 1.27 45.25
C ALA A 24 5.40 2.25 45.99
N TYR A 25 4.91 2.84 47.12
CA TYR A 25 5.69 3.74 47.92
C TYR A 25 6.94 3.07 48.54
N MET A 26 6.79 1.83 48.97
CA MET A 26 7.92 1.07 49.55
C MET A 26 8.97 0.65 48.53
N ARG A 27 8.61 0.61 47.27
CA ARG A 27 9.46 0.17 46.13
C ARG A 27 9.91 1.32 45.22
N GLY A 28 9.54 2.55 45.56
CA GLY A 28 9.89 3.72 44.73
C GLY A 28 10.82 4.69 45.46
N CYS A 29 11.26 5.70 44.71
CA CYS A 29 12.05 6.81 45.24
C CYS A 29 11.46 8.16 44.77
N ARG A 30 11.89 9.25 45.36
CA ARG A 30 11.40 10.59 45.05
C ARG A 30 12.01 11.14 43.73
N VAL A 31 13.29 10.85 43.48
CA VAL A 31 14.04 11.30 42.30
C VAL A 31 14.90 10.14 41.82
N LEU A 32 14.83 9.85 40.54
CA LEU A 32 15.61 8.80 39.88
C LEU A 32 16.11 9.33 38.51
N GLU A 33 17.17 10.13 38.57
CA GLU A 33 17.71 10.84 37.43
C GLU A 33 19.09 10.27 37.05
N ASN A 34 19.25 9.91 35.77
CA ASN A 34 20.45 9.26 35.21
C ASN A 34 20.77 7.86 35.77
N TRP A 35 19.75 7.16 36.26
CA TRP A 35 19.79 5.78 36.66
C TRP A 35 18.94 4.91 35.75
N GLU A 36 19.30 3.63 35.66
CA GLU A 36 18.49 2.61 34.99
C GLU A 36 17.97 1.65 36.06
N VAL A 37 16.70 1.28 35.92
CA VAL A 37 16.01 0.38 36.85
C VAL A 37 15.85 -0.98 36.23
N SER A 38 16.31 -2.04 36.88
CA SER A 38 16.04 -3.41 36.49
C SER A 38 14.63 -3.84 36.96
N GLN A 39 13.99 -4.73 36.23
CA GLN A 39 12.72 -5.35 36.63
C GLN A 39 12.80 -6.03 38.02
N MET A 40 13.96 -6.51 38.42
CA MET A 40 14.18 -7.11 39.73
C MET A 40 14.34 -6.08 40.87
N GLY A 41 14.38 -4.78 40.53
CA GLY A 41 14.43 -3.68 41.51
C GLY A 41 15.82 -3.12 41.79
N GLY A 42 16.88 -3.67 41.20
CA GLY A 42 18.20 -3.07 41.24
C GLY A 42 18.26 -1.79 40.40
N VAL A 43 19.11 -0.85 40.79
CA VAL A 43 19.40 0.35 40.00
C VAL A 43 20.89 0.40 39.67
N LYS A 44 21.18 0.85 38.45
CA LYS A 44 22.56 1.06 37.98
C LYS A 44 22.67 2.42 37.31
N ARG A 45 23.89 2.97 37.32
CA ARG A 45 24.16 4.21 36.59
C ARG A 45 23.93 4.01 35.11
N ARG A 46 23.27 4.98 34.44
CA ARG A 46 23.12 4.95 32.99
C ARG A 46 24.48 5.07 32.29
N ARG A 47 24.57 4.50 31.12
CA ARG A 47 25.68 4.76 30.21
C ARG A 47 25.58 6.12 29.56
N GLY A 48 26.70 6.68 29.14
CA GLY A 48 26.77 7.94 28.40
C GLY A 48 26.35 7.80 26.96
N MET A 49 26.01 8.92 26.34
CA MET A 49 25.64 9.02 24.94
C MET A 49 26.90 9.22 24.11
N ARG A 50 27.28 8.22 23.32
CA ARG A 50 28.46 8.25 22.44
C ARG A 50 28.11 8.89 21.10
N GLY A 51 28.77 9.98 20.71
CA GLY A 51 28.59 10.61 19.41
C GLY A 51 29.08 9.70 18.27
N LEU A 52 28.27 9.50 17.26
CA LEU A 52 28.61 8.72 16.06
C LEU A 52 28.96 9.64 14.89
N CYS A 53 28.03 10.46 14.47
CA CYS A 53 28.23 11.40 13.37
C CYS A 53 27.36 12.65 13.53
N VAL A 54 27.66 13.68 12.75
CA VAL A 54 26.79 14.84 12.61
C VAL A 54 25.55 14.41 11.83
N ALA A 55 24.38 14.76 12.35
CA ALA A 55 23.12 14.50 11.71
C ALA A 55 22.88 15.45 10.52
N GLU A 56 21.99 15.09 9.62
CA GLU A 56 21.62 15.94 8.48
C GLU A 56 20.98 17.25 8.99
N ALA A 57 21.28 18.34 8.30
CA ALA A 57 20.66 19.63 8.64
C ALA A 57 19.14 19.55 8.44
N GLY A 58 18.38 19.79 9.53
CA GLY A 58 16.92 19.64 9.52
C GLY A 58 16.40 18.21 9.72
N ALA A 59 17.25 17.29 10.21
CA ALA A 59 16.79 15.99 10.69
C ALA A 59 15.76 16.16 11.81
N GLN A 60 14.67 15.41 11.75
CA GLN A 60 13.54 15.50 12.68
C GLN A 60 13.30 14.21 13.43
N ARG A 61 13.53 13.05 12.79
CA ARG A 61 13.16 11.75 13.34
C ARG A 61 14.14 10.63 12.95
N LEU A 62 14.32 9.68 13.87
CA LEU A 62 15.03 8.44 13.65
C LEU A 62 14.05 7.28 13.56
N VAL A 63 14.30 6.34 12.65
CA VAL A 63 13.54 5.11 12.49
C VAL A 63 14.51 3.94 12.38
N GLY A 64 14.23 2.87 13.12
CA GLY A 64 14.99 1.63 13.02
C GLY A 64 14.60 0.82 11.78
N TYR A 65 15.58 0.30 11.08
CA TYR A 65 15.38 -0.66 9.99
C TYR A 65 16.16 -1.95 10.30
N ARG A 66 15.46 -3.08 10.29
CA ARG A 66 16.02 -4.40 10.59
C ARG A 66 15.53 -5.42 9.57
N TYR A 67 16.46 -6.01 8.82
CA TYR A 67 16.11 -7.04 7.84
C TYR A 67 17.19 -8.11 7.77
N THR A 68 16.77 -9.37 7.63
CA THR A 68 17.69 -10.52 7.45
C THR A 68 17.30 -11.23 6.15
N TYR A 69 18.23 -11.32 5.23
CA TYR A 69 18.06 -12.00 3.95
C TYR A 69 19.18 -12.99 3.72
N ALA A 70 18.84 -14.24 3.35
CA ALA A 70 19.79 -15.30 3.00
C ALA A 70 20.96 -15.51 3.99
N GLY A 71 20.72 -15.23 5.30
CA GLY A 71 21.74 -15.33 6.35
C GLY A 71 22.57 -14.06 6.54
N ALA A 72 22.46 -13.06 5.69
CA ALA A 72 23.00 -11.71 5.90
C ALA A 72 21.97 -10.85 6.63
N GLY A 73 22.29 -10.34 7.81
CA GLY A 73 21.45 -9.43 8.58
C GLY A 73 21.89 -7.98 8.41
N GLY A 74 20.96 -7.09 8.10
CA GLY A 74 21.16 -5.65 8.08
C GLY A 74 20.39 -4.96 9.21
N ARG A 75 21.06 -4.07 9.93
CA ARG A 75 20.47 -3.16 10.93
C ARG A 75 20.95 -1.77 10.61
N PHE A 76 20.02 -0.86 10.48
CA PHE A 76 20.30 0.50 10.01
C PHE A 76 19.46 1.51 10.78
N VAL A 77 20.00 2.69 10.95
CA VAL A 77 19.28 3.86 11.45
C VAL A 77 18.88 4.70 10.25
N VAL A 78 17.58 4.91 10.07
CA VAL A 78 17.04 5.80 9.03
C VAL A 78 16.76 7.16 9.65
N GLU A 79 17.46 8.15 9.18
CA GLU A 79 17.30 9.54 9.59
C GLU A 79 16.35 10.23 8.60
N LEU A 80 15.28 10.80 9.11
CA LEU A 80 14.24 11.50 8.35
C LEU A 80 14.34 13.01 8.59
N GLY A 81 14.55 13.75 7.51
CA GLY A 81 14.42 15.21 7.46
C GLY A 81 13.34 15.63 6.48
N VAL A 82 12.99 16.91 6.40
CA VAL A 82 11.85 17.43 5.62
C VAL A 82 11.89 16.97 4.15
N GLN A 83 13.05 17.05 3.52
CA GLN A 83 13.26 16.71 2.11
C GLN A 83 14.42 15.72 1.91
N VAL A 84 14.83 15.03 2.96
CA VAL A 84 15.97 14.12 2.92
C VAL A 84 15.68 12.86 3.74
N VAL A 85 16.06 11.71 3.20
CA VAL A 85 16.10 10.42 3.89
C VAL A 85 17.51 9.90 3.81
N ARG A 86 18.16 9.72 4.96
CA ARG A 86 19.53 9.19 5.06
C ARG A 86 19.52 7.86 5.81
N VAL A 87 20.22 6.88 5.28
CA VAL A 87 20.35 5.56 5.90
C VAL A 87 21.80 5.42 6.41
N LEU A 88 21.94 5.05 7.66
CA LEU A 88 23.19 4.92 8.37
C LEU A 88 23.33 3.50 8.92
N ASP A 89 24.53 2.97 8.93
CA ASP A 89 24.81 1.72 9.64
C ASP A 89 24.86 1.94 11.16
N MET A 90 25.11 0.88 11.91
CA MET A 90 25.16 0.91 13.37
C MET A 90 26.31 1.79 13.94
N GLU A 91 27.32 2.09 13.16
CA GLU A 91 28.47 2.93 13.53
C GLU A 91 28.32 4.39 13.03
N GLY A 92 27.18 4.71 12.41
CA GLY A 92 26.90 6.05 11.91
C GLY A 92 27.51 6.36 10.52
N VAL A 93 27.94 5.33 9.78
CA VAL A 93 28.44 5.52 8.41
C VAL A 93 27.26 5.55 7.45
N GLN A 94 27.21 6.54 6.59
CA GLN A 94 26.15 6.70 5.59
C GLN A 94 26.26 5.61 4.52
N VAL A 95 25.19 4.83 4.34
CA VAL A 95 25.07 3.80 3.30
C VAL A 95 24.17 4.21 2.14
N ALA A 96 23.19 5.09 2.39
CA ALA A 96 22.34 5.67 1.34
C ALA A 96 21.84 7.06 1.74
N ARG A 97 21.51 7.88 0.72
CA ARG A 97 20.93 9.21 0.90
C ARG A 97 20.01 9.54 -0.28
N PHE A 98 18.81 9.99 0.03
CA PHE A 98 17.79 10.39 -0.94
C PHE A 98 17.35 11.81 -0.64
N VAL A 99 17.38 12.67 -1.65
CA VAL A 99 16.89 14.05 -1.57
C VAL A 99 15.69 14.19 -2.49
N SER A 100 14.66 14.84 -2.02
CA SER A 100 13.41 15.04 -2.75
C SER A 100 13.64 15.66 -4.12
N GLY A 101 13.12 15.03 -5.17
CA GLY A 101 13.25 15.51 -6.55
C GLY A 101 14.61 15.29 -7.23
N GLU A 102 15.61 14.73 -6.55
CA GLU A 102 16.87 14.34 -7.17
C GLU A 102 16.77 12.98 -7.89
N ALA A 103 17.72 12.71 -8.77
CA ALA A 103 17.78 11.45 -9.52
C ALA A 103 17.80 10.24 -8.57
N GLY A 104 16.80 9.36 -8.71
CA GLY A 104 16.63 8.16 -7.89
C GLY A 104 15.72 8.32 -6.68
N ALA A 105 15.16 9.50 -6.44
CA ALA A 105 14.14 9.74 -5.41
C ALA A 105 12.92 10.48 -5.99
N PRO A 106 11.70 10.13 -5.54
CA PRO A 106 10.52 10.91 -5.89
C PRO A 106 10.54 12.29 -5.22
N GLU A 107 9.68 13.20 -5.64
CA GLU A 107 9.36 14.38 -4.83
C GLU A 107 8.61 13.96 -3.58
N PHE A 108 9.05 14.45 -2.42
CA PHE A 108 8.41 14.20 -1.12
C PHE A 108 8.64 15.35 -0.15
N TRP A 109 7.73 15.46 0.82
CA TRP A 109 7.81 16.40 1.91
C TRP A 109 7.40 15.70 3.21
N LEU A 110 8.37 15.35 4.04
CA LEU A 110 8.13 14.72 5.33
C LEU A 110 7.79 15.80 6.36
N ALA A 111 6.57 15.77 6.86
CA ALA A 111 6.12 16.62 7.96
C ALA A 111 6.48 15.98 9.31
N ASP A 112 6.30 16.73 10.41
CA ASP A 112 6.59 16.24 11.78
C ASP A 112 5.74 15.01 12.18
N ASP A 113 4.67 14.72 11.42
CA ASP A 113 3.74 13.61 11.67
C ASP A 113 4.11 12.31 10.98
N VAL A 114 5.31 12.19 10.40
CA VAL A 114 5.76 10.96 9.72
C VAL A 114 5.62 9.76 10.63
N ARG A 115 5.02 8.70 10.09
CA ARG A 115 4.92 7.37 10.70
C ARG A 115 5.60 6.36 9.82
N SER A 116 6.06 5.30 10.45
CA SER A 116 6.74 4.22 9.76
C SER A 116 6.20 2.87 10.20
N MET A 117 6.12 1.96 9.26
CA MET A 117 5.84 0.56 9.50
C MET A 117 6.81 -0.26 8.66
N GLN A 118 7.44 -1.24 9.27
CA GLN A 118 8.32 -2.13 8.54
C GLN A 118 7.64 -3.48 8.30
N LEU A 119 7.64 -3.90 7.04
CA LEU A 119 7.19 -5.21 6.60
C LEU A 119 8.31 -5.88 5.79
N ASN A 120 8.98 -6.86 6.39
CA ASN A 120 10.17 -7.50 5.79
C ASN A 120 11.21 -6.44 5.35
N ALA A 121 11.55 -6.42 4.04
CA ALA A 121 12.49 -5.47 3.44
C ALA A 121 11.88 -4.10 3.12
N LEU A 122 10.60 -3.89 3.38
CA LEU A 122 9.89 -2.66 3.05
C LEU A 122 9.70 -1.82 4.30
N LEU A 123 10.17 -0.60 4.31
CA LEU A 123 9.80 0.40 5.30
C LEU A 123 8.83 1.39 4.63
N VAL A 124 7.58 1.31 5.05
CA VAL A 124 6.52 2.21 4.59
C VAL A 124 6.54 3.46 5.45
N LEU A 125 6.60 4.61 4.81
CA LEU A 125 6.52 5.93 5.45
C LEU A 125 5.21 6.60 5.05
N THR A 126 4.45 7.04 6.04
CA THR A 126 3.20 7.79 5.85
C THR A 126 3.27 9.14 6.53
N SER A 127 2.64 10.14 5.92
CA SER A 127 2.49 11.50 6.46
C SER A 127 1.24 12.12 5.84
N ARG A 128 0.59 13.06 6.55
CA ARG A 128 -0.57 13.80 6.02
C ARG A 128 -0.25 14.62 4.78
N ALA A 129 1.01 14.96 4.58
CA ALA A 129 1.47 15.89 3.54
C ALA A 129 1.89 15.19 2.24
N MET A 130 1.96 13.85 2.19
CA MET A 130 2.52 13.18 1.02
C MET A 130 1.95 11.78 0.77
N TRP A 131 2.06 11.35 -0.47
CA TRP A 131 1.81 9.96 -0.89
C TRP A 131 2.72 8.98 -0.12
N PRO A 132 2.20 7.81 0.32
CA PRO A 132 3.02 6.81 1.02
C PRO A 132 4.29 6.46 0.26
N LEU A 133 5.43 6.47 0.96
CA LEU A 133 6.72 6.10 0.40
C LEU A 133 7.15 4.73 0.89
N VAL A 134 7.94 4.05 0.08
CA VAL A 134 8.56 2.76 0.41
C VAL A 134 10.06 2.87 0.27
N LEU A 135 10.76 2.72 1.39
CA LEU A 135 12.20 2.52 1.44
C LEU A 135 12.49 1.03 1.46
N ARG A 136 13.32 0.55 0.55
CA ARG A 136 13.66 -0.87 0.39
C ARG A 136 15.16 -1.08 0.26
N TRP A 137 15.64 -2.10 0.96
CA TRP A 137 16.98 -2.65 0.80
C TRP A 137 16.90 -3.97 0.02
N ASP A 138 17.79 -4.19 -0.96
CA ASP A 138 17.84 -5.41 -1.76
C ASP A 138 18.54 -6.59 -1.06
N GLY A 139 19.19 -6.34 0.08
CA GLY A 139 19.99 -7.34 0.80
C GLY A 139 21.45 -7.43 0.35
N GLU A 140 21.84 -6.79 -0.75
CA GLU A 140 23.19 -6.80 -1.34
C GLU A 140 23.89 -5.44 -1.25
N GLY A 141 23.19 -4.42 -0.78
CA GLY A 141 23.74 -3.07 -0.54
C GLY A 141 23.06 -1.93 -1.30
N ALA A 142 22.16 -2.22 -2.24
CA ALA A 142 21.41 -1.17 -2.92
C ALA A 142 20.12 -0.81 -2.16
N TRP A 143 19.88 0.49 -2.10
CA TRP A 143 18.70 1.07 -1.50
C TRP A 143 17.84 1.77 -2.55
N SER A 144 16.55 1.73 -2.39
CA SER A 144 15.61 2.48 -3.24
C SER A 144 14.53 3.13 -2.39
N LEU A 145 14.20 4.39 -2.74
CA LEU A 145 13.07 5.13 -2.17
C LEU A 145 12.11 5.46 -3.31
N LYS A 146 10.88 4.96 -3.22
CA LYS A 146 9.85 5.14 -4.25
C LYS A 146 8.50 5.50 -3.64
N ARG A 147 7.64 6.15 -4.43
CA ARG A 147 6.21 6.21 -4.10
C ARG A 147 5.63 4.80 -4.14
N MET A 148 4.69 4.52 -3.24
CA MET A 148 3.99 3.24 -3.24
C MET A 148 3.10 3.14 -4.48
N GLU A 149 3.30 2.10 -5.28
CA GLU A 149 2.50 1.79 -6.45
C GLU A 149 1.41 0.80 -6.08
N PHE A 150 0.15 1.13 -6.36
CA PHE A 150 -0.99 0.27 -6.08
C PHE A 150 -1.45 -0.44 -7.36
N LYS A 151 -1.80 -1.72 -7.25
CA LYS A 151 -2.48 -2.45 -8.32
C LYS A 151 -3.93 -1.96 -8.48
N SER A 152 -4.57 -1.70 -7.35
CA SER A 152 -5.86 -1.03 -7.28
C SER A 152 -5.83 -0.03 -6.14
N LEU A 153 -6.26 1.20 -6.41
CA LEU A 153 -6.23 2.32 -5.48
C LEU A 153 -7.31 2.19 -4.39
N PRO A 154 -7.06 2.72 -3.19
CA PRO A 154 -8.09 2.91 -2.19
C PRO A 154 -9.04 4.04 -2.61
N TRP A 155 -10.33 3.74 -2.73
CA TRP A 155 -11.34 4.68 -3.17
C TRP A 155 -12.07 5.30 -1.99
N ARG A 156 -12.53 6.53 -2.19
CA ARG A 156 -13.39 7.23 -1.25
C ARG A 156 -14.83 6.73 -1.43
N TYR A 157 -15.42 6.24 -0.36
CA TYR A 157 -16.82 5.85 -0.34
C TYR A 157 -17.62 6.95 0.32
N ASP A 158 -18.29 7.77 -0.51
CA ASP A 158 -19.25 8.75 -0.05
C ASP A 158 -20.62 8.09 0.01
N TYR A 159 -21.23 8.08 1.17
CA TYR A 159 -22.59 7.55 1.37
C TYR A 159 -23.64 8.46 0.74
N GLU A 160 -23.32 9.70 0.47
CA GLU A 160 -24.12 10.60 -0.33
C GLU A 160 -23.93 10.20 -1.80
N ARG A 161 -24.91 9.47 -2.35
CA ARG A 161 -25.00 9.24 -3.79
C ARG A 161 -24.92 10.61 -4.46
N ARG A 162 -23.88 10.86 -5.20
CA ARG A 162 -23.79 12.07 -5.99
C ARG A 162 -24.91 12.02 -7.03
N GLU A 163 -25.89 12.85 -6.85
CA GLU A 163 -27.05 12.97 -7.76
C GLU A 163 -26.65 13.47 -9.15
N ARG A 164 -25.39 13.87 -9.34
CA ARG A 164 -24.90 14.49 -10.56
C ARG A 164 -23.96 13.56 -11.31
N PRO A 165 -24.28 13.22 -12.58
CA PRO A 165 -23.39 12.45 -13.42
C PRO A 165 -22.17 13.28 -13.83
N VAL A 166 -21.04 12.60 -14.01
CA VAL A 166 -19.86 13.14 -14.69
C VAL A 166 -19.95 12.75 -16.16
N VAL A 167 -19.70 13.69 -17.04
CA VAL A 167 -19.62 13.44 -18.48
C VAL A 167 -18.16 13.41 -18.88
N LEU A 168 -17.73 12.26 -19.40
CA LEU A 168 -16.37 12.03 -19.86
C LEU A 168 -16.33 11.94 -21.37
N THR A 169 -15.34 12.57 -22.00
CA THR A 169 -15.04 12.36 -23.42
C THR A 169 -13.66 11.74 -23.53
N VAL A 170 -13.60 10.47 -23.94
CA VAL A 170 -12.37 9.69 -24.07
C VAL A 170 -11.88 9.73 -25.51
N GLN A 171 -10.62 10.09 -25.72
CA GLN A 171 -9.98 10.19 -27.04
C GLN A 171 -8.60 9.51 -27.01
N PRO A 172 -8.08 8.99 -28.17
CA PRO A 172 -6.73 8.48 -28.26
C PRO A 172 -5.71 9.57 -27.90
N GLY A 173 -4.80 9.27 -26.99
CA GLY A 173 -3.69 10.16 -26.65
C GLY A 173 -2.57 10.15 -27.69
N SER A 174 -1.61 11.04 -27.53
CA SER A 174 -0.48 11.23 -28.48
C SER A 174 0.47 10.03 -28.59
N THR A 175 0.47 9.10 -27.65
CA THR A 175 1.42 7.98 -27.56
C THR A 175 0.84 6.60 -27.89
N GLY A 176 -0.46 6.52 -28.24
CA GLY A 176 -1.14 5.24 -28.53
C GLY A 176 -1.34 4.29 -27.34
N MET A 177 -0.68 4.53 -26.21
CA MET A 177 -0.82 3.76 -24.96
C MET A 177 -1.59 4.49 -23.86
N VAL A 178 -1.93 5.74 -24.08
CA VAL A 178 -2.58 6.62 -23.13
C VAL A 178 -3.76 7.30 -23.81
N TYR A 179 -4.90 7.34 -23.14
CA TYR A 179 -6.09 7.99 -23.65
C TYR A 179 -6.31 9.31 -22.93
N ASP A 180 -6.59 10.35 -23.69
CA ASP A 180 -6.92 11.66 -23.17
C ASP A 180 -8.39 11.68 -22.76
N VAL A 181 -8.69 12.20 -21.56
CA VAL A 181 -10.05 12.30 -21.06
C VAL A 181 -10.36 13.76 -20.75
N ALA A 182 -11.42 14.26 -21.36
CA ALA A 182 -11.96 15.58 -21.07
C ALA A 182 -13.25 15.43 -20.26
N PHE A 183 -13.43 16.28 -19.26
CA PHE A 183 -14.67 16.41 -18.52
C PHE A 183 -15.56 17.45 -19.20
N ASP A 184 -16.84 17.13 -19.34
CA ASP A 184 -17.84 18.02 -19.95
C ASP A 184 -18.76 18.52 -18.83
N GLY A 185 -18.63 19.81 -18.51
CA GLY A 185 -19.43 20.48 -17.48
C GLY A 185 -18.64 21.39 -16.54
N ALA A 186 -18.93 22.68 -16.59
CA ALA A 186 -18.24 23.74 -15.83
C ALA A 186 -18.26 23.56 -14.29
N GLU A 187 -19.21 22.79 -13.73
CA GLU A 187 -19.30 22.54 -12.30
C GLU A 187 -18.29 21.49 -11.81
N VAL A 188 -17.91 20.54 -12.67
CA VAL A 188 -16.89 19.52 -12.34
C VAL A 188 -15.50 20.08 -12.55
N GLU A 189 -15.29 20.90 -13.57
CA GLU A 189 -14.01 21.59 -13.81
C GLU A 189 -13.60 22.52 -12.67
N ALA A 190 -14.58 23.18 -12.01
CA ALA A 190 -14.31 24.02 -10.84
C ALA A 190 -13.91 23.22 -9.59
N GLU A 191 -14.14 21.91 -9.57
CA GLU A 191 -13.78 21.01 -8.49
C GLU A 191 -12.51 20.19 -8.78
N LEU A 192 -11.91 20.32 -9.96
CA LEU A 192 -10.71 19.57 -10.32
C LEU A 192 -9.50 20.06 -9.53
N PRO A 193 -8.66 19.15 -9.00
CA PRO A 193 -7.46 19.53 -8.26
C PRO A 193 -6.38 20.10 -9.19
N ASP A 194 -5.54 20.98 -8.62
CA ASP A 194 -4.38 21.55 -9.32
C ASP A 194 -3.16 20.59 -9.36
N GLY A 195 -3.27 19.43 -8.71
CA GLY A 195 -2.17 18.48 -8.50
C GLY A 195 -2.44 17.05 -8.99
N GLN A 196 -1.59 16.11 -8.59
CA GLN A 196 -1.79 14.69 -8.88
C GLN A 196 -2.94 14.10 -8.07
N ASP A 197 -3.97 13.65 -8.75
CA ASP A 197 -5.12 12.99 -8.13
C ASP A 197 -5.67 11.90 -9.07
N TRP A 198 -6.51 11.01 -8.55
CA TRP A 198 -7.11 9.91 -9.29
C TRP A 198 -8.62 9.89 -9.11
N LEU A 199 -9.31 9.57 -10.19
CA LEU A 199 -10.75 9.41 -10.23
C LEU A 199 -11.09 8.05 -10.82
N ARG A 200 -12.02 7.34 -10.19
CA ARG A 200 -12.66 6.16 -10.75
C ARG A 200 -14.01 6.54 -11.31
N ALA A 201 -14.24 6.15 -12.58
CA ALA A 201 -15.53 6.22 -13.21
C ALA A 201 -16.02 4.80 -13.50
N SER A 202 -17.15 4.43 -12.92
CA SER A 202 -17.76 3.12 -13.11
C SER A 202 -18.99 3.25 -13.98
N PHE A 203 -19.10 2.45 -15.02
CA PHE A 203 -20.24 2.44 -15.90
C PHE A 203 -20.58 1.01 -16.30
N TRP A 204 -21.83 0.82 -16.67
CA TRP A 204 -22.31 -0.47 -17.12
C TRP A 204 -22.10 -0.57 -18.64
N LEU A 205 -21.41 -1.61 -19.08
CA LEU A 205 -21.35 -2.01 -20.48
C LEU A 205 -22.56 -2.90 -20.73
N GLU A 206 -23.41 -2.47 -21.63
CA GLU A 206 -24.59 -3.25 -22.01
C GLU A 206 -24.17 -4.53 -22.74
N GLN A 207 -25.12 -5.48 -22.82
CA GLN A 207 -24.92 -6.68 -23.62
C GLN A 207 -24.57 -6.29 -25.05
N ALA A 208 -23.49 -6.85 -25.56
CA ALA A 208 -23.00 -6.57 -26.90
C ALA A 208 -23.12 -7.80 -27.82
N GLU A 209 -23.43 -7.57 -29.07
CA GLU A 209 -23.51 -8.61 -30.10
C GLU A 209 -22.60 -8.29 -31.28
N ALA A 210 -21.87 -9.26 -31.75
CA ALA A 210 -21.17 -9.20 -33.02
C ALA A 210 -21.81 -10.19 -33.99
N PHE A 211 -22.16 -9.67 -35.15
CA PHE A 211 -22.71 -10.47 -36.22
C PHE A 211 -21.62 -10.88 -37.20
N GLU A 212 -21.75 -12.04 -37.76
CA GLU A 212 -20.92 -12.47 -38.85
C GLU A 212 -21.18 -11.58 -40.10
N ALA A 213 -20.12 -11.03 -40.67
CA ALA A 213 -20.20 -10.23 -41.88
C ALA A 213 -20.80 -11.02 -43.08
N GLY A 214 -20.75 -12.34 -43.06
CA GLY A 214 -21.38 -13.19 -44.06
C GLY A 214 -22.91 -13.12 -44.10
N ALA A 215 -23.56 -12.68 -43.00
CA ALA A 215 -25.00 -12.49 -43.01
C ALA A 215 -25.42 -11.26 -43.87
N ASP A 216 -24.60 -10.19 -43.84
CA ASP A 216 -24.83 -9.01 -44.64
C ASP A 216 -24.54 -9.26 -46.14
N LEU A 217 -23.59 -10.10 -46.46
CA LEU A 217 -23.26 -10.44 -47.85
C LEU A 217 -24.36 -11.30 -48.49
N ARG A 218 -25.05 -12.14 -47.74
CA ARG A 218 -26.19 -12.94 -48.20
C ARG A 218 -27.41 -12.07 -48.59
N GLY A 219 -27.58 -10.93 -47.91
CA GLY A 219 -28.61 -9.98 -48.26
C GLY A 219 -28.37 -9.23 -49.59
N ARG A 220 -27.11 -9.23 -50.07
CA ARG A 220 -26.69 -8.56 -51.31
C ARG A 220 -26.63 -9.46 -52.54
N VAL A 221 -26.52 -10.78 -52.35
CA VAL A 221 -26.50 -11.77 -53.46
C VAL A 221 -27.90 -12.34 -53.64
N ARG A 222 -28.61 -11.84 -54.62
CA ARG A 222 -29.88 -12.43 -55.02
C ARG A 222 -29.64 -13.57 -56.03
N VAL A 223 -29.99 -14.76 -55.63
CA VAL A 223 -30.08 -15.88 -56.61
C VAL A 223 -31.41 -15.79 -57.30
N VAL A 224 -31.42 -15.39 -58.53
CA VAL A 224 -32.64 -15.18 -59.31
C VAL A 224 -32.81 -16.29 -60.34
N GLN A 225 -34.01 -16.79 -60.49
CA GLN A 225 -34.38 -17.68 -61.61
C GLN A 225 -34.71 -16.89 -62.90
N GLY A 226 -34.78 -15.59 -62.78
CA GLY A 226 -34.97 -14.56 -63.85
C GLY A 226 -34.54 -13.18 -63.29
N LEU A 227 -34.22 -12.23 -64.21
CA LEU A 227 -33.80 -10.89 -63.83
C LEU A 227 -34.99 -10.09 -63.28
N GLU A 228 -34.83 -9.65 -62.06
CA GLU A 228 -35.74 -8.70 -61.40
C GLU A 228 -35.08 -7.33 -61.24
N ALA A 229 -35.83 -6.33 -60.83
CA ALA A 229 -35.27 -5.02 -60.55
C ALA A 229 -34.14 -5.10 -59.50
N CYS A 230 -32.99 -4.47 -59.82
CA CYS A 230 -31.79 -4.45 -58.98
C CYS A 230 -31.32 -3.00 -58.78
N GLU A 231 -30.83 -2.72 -57.58
CA GLU A 231 -30.17 -1.45 -57.29
C GLU A 231 -28.68 -1.48 -57.73
N ALA A 232 -28.08 -0.32 -57.92
CA ALA A 232 -26.66 -0.24 -58.21
C ALA A 232 -25.84 -0.89 -57.09
N GLU A 233 -24.83 -1.68 -57.46
CA GLU A 233 -23.97 -2.51 -56.60
C GLU A 233 -24.59 -3.83 -56.08
N ASP A 234 -25.85 -4.12 -56.39
CA ASP A 234 -26.41 -5.45 -56.12
C ASP A 234 -25.65 -6.54 -56.89
N VAL A 235 -25.39 -7.64 -56.23
CA VAL A 235 -24.78 -8.84 -56.83
C VAL A 235 -25.90 -9.81 -57.15
N VAL A 236 -26.04 -10.15 -58.42
CA VAL A 236 -27.02 -11.10 -58.89
C VAL A 236 -26.29 -12.39 -59.30
N ALA A 237 -26.71 -13.50 -58.73
CA ALA A 237 -26.25 -14.82 -59.16
C ALA A 237 -27.32 -15.49 -60.02
N VAL A 238 -26.94 -15.83 -61.30
CA VAL A 238 -27.84 -16.48 -62.23
C VAL A 238 -27.38 -17.95 -62.39
N LYS A 239 -28.29 -18.87 -62.25
CA LYS A 239 -28.04 -20.31 -62.35
C LYS A 239 -27.89 -20.72 -63.82
N GLY A 240 -26.67 -21.05 -64.25
CA GLY A 240 -26.38 -21.75 -65.49
C GLY A 240 -26.63 -23.26 -65.35
N GLU A 241 -26.53 -24.02 -66.49
CA GLU A 241 -26.78 -25.48 -66.46
C GLU A 241 -25.85 -26.25 -65.55
N GLU A 242 -24.62 -25.75 -65.28
CA GLU A 242 -23.63 -26.44 -64.38
C GLU A 242 -22.96 -25.52 -63.37
N VAL A 243 -23.02 -24.18 -63.49
CA VAL A 243 -22.30 -23.20 -62.62
C VAL A 243 -23.12 -21.97 -62.42
N LEU A 244 -23.12 -21.41 -61.19
CA LEU A 244 -23.63 -20.09 -60.89
C LEU A 244 -22.66 -19.04 -61.46
N ARG A 245 -23.25 -18.09 -62.25
CA ARG A 245 -22.50 -16.90 -62.72
C ARG A 245 -22.93 -15.72 -61.93
N TYR A 246 -21.98 -14.87 -61.52
CA TYR A 246 -22.18 -13.70 -60.68
C TYR A 246 -22.06 -12.43 -61.49
N TRP A 247 -22.96 -11.52 -61.30
CA TRP A 247 -23.03 -10.24 -62.01
C TRP A 247 -23.19 -9.11 -60.99
N VAL A 248 -22.44 -8.03 -61.10
CA VAL A 248 -22.60 -6.80 -60.32
C VAL A 248 -23.44 -5.81 -61.12
N CYS A 249 -24.50 -5.32 -60.52
CA CYS A 249 -25.33 -4.26 -61.05
C CYS A 249 -24.58 -2.91 -61.00
N LYS A 250 -24.22 -2.33 -62.12
CA LYS A 250 -23.48 -1.07 -62.24
C LYS A 250 -24.37 0.16 -62.08
N LYS A 251 -25.63 0.01 -62.43
CA LYS A 251 -26.64 1.05 -62.37
C LYS A 251 -27.94 0.37 -62.00
N GLU A 252 -28.82 1.14 -61.37
CA GLU A 252 -30.20 0.70 -61.09
C GLU A 252 -30.82 0.05 -62.33
N PHE A 253 -31.30 -1.17 -62.15
CA PHE A 253 -31.99 -1.93 -63.23
C PHE A 253 -33.48 -1.99 -62.87
N PRO A 254 -34.29 -1.10 -63.36
CA PRO A 254 -35.72 -1.07 -63.08
C PRO A 254 -36.48 -2.17 -63.86
N ALA A 255 -37.56 -2.64 -63.24
CA ALA A 255 -38.33 -3.75 -63.77
C ALA A 255 -38.92 -3.52 -65.20
N ASP A 256 -39.01 -2.27 -65.64
CA ASP A 256 -39.53 -1.90 -66.99
C ASP A 256 -38.47 -2.02 -68.09
N VAL A 257 -37.21 -2.19 -67.74
CA VAL A 257 -36.07 -2.45 -68.65
C VAL A 257 -35.95 -3.94 -69.01
N TYR A 258 -36.50 -4.81 -68.13
CA TYR A 258 -36.49 -6.24 -68.38
C TYR A 258 -37.28 -6.64 -69.63
N VAL A 259 -36.62 -7.48 -70.47
CA VAL A 259 -37.27 -8.06 -71.66
C VAL A 259 -37.57 -9.52 -71.38
N ASP A 260 -38.87 -9.89 -71.54
CA ASP A 260 -39.35 -11.24 -71.24
C ASP A 260 -38.59 -12.29 -72.09
N GLY A 261 -37.95 -13.28 -71.44
CA GLY A 261 -37.12 -14.34 -72.00
C GLY A 261 -35.63 -14.01 -72.16
N LEU A 262 -35.15 -12.86 -71.66
CA LEU A 262 -33.73 -12.52 -71.51
C LEU A 262 -33.32 -12.47 -70.07
N ASP A 263 -33.26 -13.62 -69.42
CA ASP A 263 -32.96 -13.80 -67.99
C ASP A 263 -31.45 -13.77 -67.66
N ASP A 264 -30.53 -13.65 -68.65
CA ASP A 264 -29.10 -13.58 -68.49
C ASP A 264 -28.68 -12.09 -68.34
N PRO A 265 -28.07 -11.70 -67.21
CA PRO A 265 -27.50 -10.35 -67.00
C PRO A 265 -26.51 -9.92 -68.14
N GLY A 266 -25.86 -10.88 -68.78
CA GLY A 266 -24.99 -10.63 -69.93
C GLY A 266 -25.68 -10.02 -71.12
N CYS A 267 -27.02 -10.12 -71.21
CA CYS A 267 -27.85 -9.41 -72.18
C CYS A 267 -27.95 -7.90 -71.92
N TYR A 268 -27.55 -7.42 -70.76
CA TYR A 268 -27.64 -6.02 -70.30
C TYR A 268 -26.26 -5.47 -69.88
N PRO A 269 -25.26 -5.39 -70.79
CA PRO A 269 -23.88 -5.04 -70.45
C PRO A 269 -23.70 -3.60 -69.92
N ASP A 270 -24.68 -2.71 -70.14
CA ASP A 270 -24.64 -1.38 -69.57
C ASP A 270 -25.07 -1.31 -68.10
N ASN A 271 -25.81 -2.33 -67.64
CA ASN A 271 -26.30 -2.44 -66.28
C ASN A 271 -25.50 -3.42 -65.42
N PHE A 272 -24.98 -4.48 -66.07
CA PHE A 272 -24.27 -5.53 -65.33
C PHE A 272 -22.84 -5.70 -65.83
N ALA A 273 -21.93 -6.07 -64.89
CA ALA A 273 -20.62 -6.61 -65.23
C ALA A 273 -20.47 -8.03 -64.67
N GLU A 274 -20.02 -8.96 -65.52
CA GLU A 274 -19.67 -10.29 -65.00
C GLU A 274 -18.50 -10.15 -64.04
N SER A 275 -18.65 -10.69 -62.84
CA SER A 275 -17.61 -10.72 -61.82
C SER A 275 -16.93 -12.07 -61.86
N GLU A 276 -15.66 -12.08 -62.27
CA GLU A 276 -14.81 -13.26 -62.14
C GLU A 276 -14.46 -13.57 -60.68
N SER A 277 -14.59 -12.65 -59.77
CA SER A 277 -14.34 -12.84 -58.37
C SER A 277 -15.64 -13.14 -57.64
N VAL A 278 -15.75 -14.32 -57.12
CA VAL A 278 -16.72 -14.59 -56.07
C VAL A 278 -16.39 -13.66 -54.91
N TYR A 279 -17.38 -12.81 -54.51
CA TYR A 279 -17.22 -11.96 -53.36
C TYR A 279 -17.13 -12.85 -52.11
N GLY A 280 -15.89 -13.30 -51.84
CA GLY A 280 -15.49 -13.57 -50.46
C GLY A 280 -15.51 -12.27 -49.65
N PHE A 281 -15.50 -12.33 -48.35
CA PHE A 281 -15.43 -11.19 -47.47
C PHE A 281 -14.74 -9.98 -48.10
N GLU A 282 -15.31 -8.80 -47.93
CA GLU A 282 -14.82 -7.56 -48.53
C GLU A 282 -13.30 -7.41 -48.31
N GLY A 283 -12.53 -7.39 -49.40
CA GLY A 283 -11.07 -7.34 -49.39
C GLY A 283 -10.32 -8.68 -49.25
N CYS A 284 -10.99 -9.86 -49.28
CA CYS A 284 -10.30 -11.15 -49.24
C CYS A 284 -9.73 -11.50 -50.62
N ARG A 285 -8.43 -11.67 -50.70
CA ARG A 285 -7.74 -12.05 -51.93
C ARG A 285 -7.66 -13.59 -52.07
N VAL A 286 -8.17 -14.13 -53.18
CA VAL A 286 -8.18 -15.55 -53.45
C VAL A 286 -6.89 -15.96 -54.16
N VAL A 287 -6.23 -16.98 -53.66
CA VAL A 287 -5.00 -17.50 -54.28
C VAL A 287 -4.97 -19.02 -54.24
N SER A 288 -4.30 -19.62 -55.22
CA SER A 288 -4.09 -21.05 -55.25
C SER A 288 -2.87 -21.43 -54.37
N SER A 289 -1.98 -20.51 -54.16
CA SER A 289 -0.82 -20.66 -53.28
C SER A 289 -0.37 -19.33 -52.71
N VAL A 290 0.26 -19.32 -51.52
CA VAL A 290 0.76 -18.10 -50.88
C VAL A 290 1.79 -17.35 -51.74
N LYS A 291 2.48 -18.06 -52.63
CA LYS A 291 3.48 -17.47 -53.58
C LYS A 291 2.87 -16.44 -54.53
N GLU A 292 1.57 -16.54 -54.81
CA GLU A 292 0.86 -15.61 -55.71
C GLU A 292 0.57 -14.26 -55.11
N LEU A 293 0.74 -14.11 -53.73
CA LEU A 293 0.38 -12.89 -53.05
C LEU A 293 1.33 -11.69 -53.29
N GLY A 294 2.60 -11.93 -53.63
CA GLY A 294 3.59 -10.89 -53.81
C GLY A 294 3.95 -10.21 -52.50
N ARG A 295 3.92 -8.88 -52.45
CA ARG A 295 4.07 -8.12 -51.20
C ARG A 295 2.74 -8.05 -50.48
N VAL A 296 2.73 -8.43 -49.21
CA VAL A 296 1.52 -8.50 -48.41
C VAL A 296 1.67 -7.54 -47.18
N ALA A 297 0.80 -6.60 -47.08
CA ALA A 297 0.75 -5.69 -45.95
C ALA A 297 0.01 -6.33 -44.78
N VAL A 298 0.22 -5.78 -43.55
CA VAL A 298 -0.56 -6.15 -42.36
C VAL A 298 -2.06 -5.97 -42.66
N ASP A 299 -2.89 -6.82 -42.05
CA ASP A 299 -4.35 -6.90 -42.25
C ASP A 299 -4.82 -7.36 -43.64
N THR A 300 -3.93 -7.72 -44.54
CA THR A 300 -4.34 -8.34 -45.79
C THR A 300 -4.95 -9.73 -45.54
N LYS A 301 -6.18 -9.90 -46.02
CA LYS A 301 -6.97 -11.11 -45.94
C LYS A 301 -6.86 -11.90 -47.23
N PHE A 302 -6.65 -13.20 -47.11
CA PHE A 302 -6.60 -14.08 -48.27
C PHE A 302 -7.18 -15.46 -47.97
N ALA A 303 -7.61 -16.12 -49.02
CA ALA A 303 -8.14 -17.51 -48.95
C ALA A 303 -7.40 -18.45 -49.89
N VAL A 304 -7.16 -19.65 -49.42
CA VAL A 304 -6.52 -20.70 -50.23
C VAL A 304 -7.42 -21.91 -50.31
N LYS A 305 -7.56 -22.48 -51.53
CA LYS A 305 -8.40 -23.66 -51.80
C LYS A 305 -7.65 -24.94 -51.64
N CYS A 306 -7.93 -25.70 -50.57
CA CYS A 306 -7.38 -27.03 -50.29
C CYS A 306 -8.48 -28.08 -50.07
N GLY A 307 -9.42 -28.22 -51.03
CA GLY A 307 -10.66 -29.03 -50.82
C GLY A 307 -11.74 -28.24 -50.08
N TYR A 308 -11.37 -27.41 -49.15
CA TYR A 308 -12.12 -26.36 -48.47
C TYR A 308 -11.39 -25.05 -48.72
N TRP A 309 -12.10 -23.92 -48.52
CA TRP A 309 -11.47 -22.61 -48.45
C TRP A 309 -10.88 -22.45 -47.04
N GLU A 310 -9.57 -22.26 -46.93
CA GLU A 310 -8.91 -21.87 -45.71
C GLU A 310 -8.55 -20.40 -45.75
N TYR A 311 -8.89 -19.69 -44.65
CA TYR A 311 -8.74 -18.24 -44.56
C TYR A 311 -7.55 -17.85 -43.71
N PHE A 312 -6.89 -16.77 -44.04
CA PHE A 312 -5.73 -16.24 -43.35
C PHE A 312 -5.76 -14.72 -43.29
N THR A 313 -5.26 -14.15 -42.21
CA THR A 313 -5.02 -12.72 -42.06
C THR A 313 -3.53 -12.48 -41.84
N CYS A 314 -2.95 -11.52 -42.55
CA CYS A 314 -1.56 -11.13 -42.42
C CYS A 314 -1.39 -10.26 -41.13
N VAL A 315 -0.54 -10.70 -40.22
CA VAL A 315 -0.24 -9.94 -38.98
C VAL A 315 1.11 -9.24 -39.03
N ARG A 316 1.98 -9.62 -39.95
CA ARG A 316 3.26 -8.99 -40.17
C ARG A 316 3.56 -8.87 -41.68
N GLU A 317 3.92 -7.67 -42.12
CA GLU A 317 4.24 -7.44 -43.53
C GLU A 317 5.35 -8.39 -44.02
N PHE A 318 5.15 -8.98 -45.19
CA PHE A 318 6.14 -9.86 -45.82
C PHE A 318 6.09 -9.73 -47.34
N THR A 319 7.14 -10.26 -48.00
CA THR A 319 7.21 -10.39 -49.45
C THR A 319 7.32 -11.85 -49.82
N ALA A 320 6.46 -12.35 -50.71
CA ALA A 320 6.43 -13.77 -51.13
C ALA A 320 7.79 -14.22 -51.73
N ALA A 321 8.63 -13.32 -52.21
CA ALA A 321 9.98 -13.58 -52.69
C ALA A 321 10.96 -13.99 -51.55
N ASP A 322 10.68 -13.59 -50.30
CA ASP A 322 11.50 -13.90 -49.13
C ASP A 322 11.16 -15.29 -48.55
N MET A 323 10.14 -15.92 -49.10
CA MET A 323 9.71 -17.27 -48.68
C MET A 323 10.64 -18.32 -49.25
N LEU A 324 11.24 -19.13 -48.36
CA LEU A 324 12.09 -20.26 -48.77
C LEU A 324 11.32 -21.26 -49.63
N PRO A 325 11.85 -21.75 -50.73
CA PRO A 325 11.17 -22.68 -51.68
C PRO A 325 10.73 -23.98 -51.03
N ALA A 326 11.25 -24.34 -49.88
CA ALA A 326 11.00 -25.61 -49.18
C ALA A 326 9.83 -25.55 -48.18
N LEU A 327 9.28 -24.36 -47.87
CA LEU A 327 8.17 -24.18 -46.92
C LEU A 327 6.84 -24.42 -47.68
N THR A 328 6.24 -25.56 -47.46
CA THR A 328 5.02 -26.01 -48.16
C THR A 328 3.78 -26.02 -47.28
N GLU A 329 3.96 -25.92 -45.96
CA GLU A 329 2.87 -25.96 -44.99
C GLU A 329 2.67 -24.59 -44.35
N TYR A 330 1.42 -24.24 -44.03
CA TYR A 330 1.04 -22.95 -43.40
C TYR A 330 1.61 -22.80 -42.00
N SER A 331 1.87 -23.92 -41.31
CA SER A 331 2.55 -23.93 -40.01
C SER A 331 3.93 -23.26 -40.00
N ASP A 332 4.58 -23.22 -41.19
CA ASP A 332 5.91 -22.64 -41.32
C ASP A 332 5.90 -21.10 -41.37
N TYR A 333 4.73 -20.49 -41.47
CA TYR A 333 4.55 -19.03 -41.63
C TYR A 333 3.75 -18.38 -40.52
N THR A 334 3.65 -19.03 -39.36
CA THR A 334 2.86 -18.56 -38.20
C THR A 334 3.28 -17.19 -37.70
N GLU A 335 4.52 -16.76 -37.91
CA GLU A 335 4.95 -15.40 -37.55
C GLU A 335 4.43 -14.30 -38.49
N PHE A 336 3.93 -14.67 -39.69
CA PHE A 336 3.40 -13.70 -40.68
C PHE A 336 1.89 -13.77 -40.82
N PHE A 337 1.28 -14.92 -40.53
CA PHE A 337 -0.14 -15.15 -40.72
C PHE A 337 -0.80 -15.77 -39.53
N VAL A 338 -2.00 -15.31 -39.26
CA VAL A 338 -2.94 -15.97 -38.35
C VAL A 338 -3.99 -16.69 -39.19
N ARG A 339 -4.23 -17.98 -38.87
CA ARG A 339 -5.25 -18.79 -39.56
C ARG A 339 -6.62 -18.23 -39.18
N GLY A 340 -7.42 -17.88 -40.17
CA GLY A 340 -8.77 -17.40 -40.08
C GLY A 340 -8.91 -15.92 -40.43
N LEU A 341 -10.16 -15.54 -40.69
CA LEU A 341 -10.61 -14.17 -40.89
C LEU A 341 -11.30 -13.75 -39.60
N ALA A 342 -10.89 -12.64 -39.06
CA ALA A 342 -11.65 -11.99 -37.99
C ALA A 342 -12.96 -11.45 -38.55
N VAL A 343 -14.06 -11.84 -37.96
CA VAL A 343 -15.42 -11.48 -38.38
C VAL A 343 -16.04 -10.56 -37.33
N GLY A 344 -16.61 -9.45 -37.78
CA GLY A 344 -17.20 -8.45 -36.91
C GLY A 344 -16.19 -7.72 -36.03
N GLU A 345 -16.71 -6.97 -35.08
CA GLU A 345 -15.91 -6.23 -34.09
C GLU A 345 -15.48 -7.14 -32.93
N ALA A 346 -14.36 -6.80 -32.30
CA ALA A 346 -13.97 -7.42 -31.05
C ALA A 346 -14.86 -6.88 -29.92
N LEU A 347 -15.39 -7.77 -29.09
CA LEU A 347 -16.24 -7.43 -27.98
C LEU A 347 -15.51 -7.55 -26.66
N PRO A 348 -15.61 -6.59 -25.74
CA PRO A 348 -15.06 -6.73 -24.40
C PRO A 348 -15.91 -7.73 -23.63
N CYS A 349 -15.26 -8.60 -22.88
CA CYS A 349 -15.91 -9.63 -22.07
C CYS A 349 -15.28 -9.72 -20.69
N ARG A 350 -16.11 -9.73 -19.68
CA ARG A 350 -15.80 -10.14 -18.32
C ARG A 350 -17.01 -10.85 -17.75
N GLY A 351 -16.99 -12.17 -17.83
CA GLY A 351 -18.13 -13.02 -17.49
C GLY A 351 -18.59 -13.87 -18.64
N LYS A 352 -19.87 -14.11 -18.75
CA LYS A 352 -20.45 -15.08 -19.70
C LYS A 352 -20.55 -14.54 -21.11
N TRP A 353 -20.30 -15.43 -22.04
CA TRP A 353 -20.51 -15.19 -23.46
C TRP A 353 -21.15 -16.41 -24.13
N GLU A 354 -21.86 -16.20 -25.21
CA GLU A 354 -22.48 -17.23 -26.03
C GLU A 354 -22.24 -16.96 -27.52
N PHE A 355 -21.81 -17.98 -28.23
CA PHE A 355 -21.82 -17.99 -29.70
C PHE A 355 -23.00 -18.81 -30.18
N TYR A 356 -23.87 -18.16 -30.91
CA TYR A 356 -25.07 -18.78 -31.46
C TYR A 356 -24.97 -18.90 -32.97
N CYS A 357 -25.21 -20.12 -33.51
CA CYS A 357 -25.20 -20.39 -34.94
C CYS A 357 -26.52 -21.10 -35.33
N SER A 358 -27.26 -20.52 -36.25
CA SER A 358 -28.55 -21.07 -36.69
C SER A 358 -28.63 -21.22 -38.21
N GLY A 359 -29.45 -22.13 -38.66
CA GLY A 359 -29.72 -22.36 -40.07
C GLY A 359 -28.70 -23.24 -40.78
N LEU A 360 -28.61 -23.13 -42.09
CA LEU A 360 -27.65 -23.86 -42.94
C LEU A 360 -26.36 -23.06 -43.10
N TRP A 361 -25.29 -23.65 -42.65
CA TRP A 361 -23.95 -23.10 -42.85
C TRP A 361 -22.91 -24.23 -42.99
N TYR A 362 -21.84 -23.96 -43.73
CA TYR A 362 -20.78 -24.93 -43.98
C TYR A 362 -19.44 -24.24 -43.71
N GLY A 363 -18.91 -24.41 -42.53
CA GLY A 363 -17.67 -23.77 -42.17
C GLY A 363 -17.15 -24.18 -40.77
N CYS A 364 -16.08 -23.59 -40.39
CA CYS A 364 -15.49 -23.72 -39.06
C CYS A 364 -15.28 -22.36 -38.47
N TYR A 365 -15.96 -22.08 -37.38
CA TYR A 365 -15.85 -20.84 -36.60
C TYR A 365 -15.14 -21.10 -35.29
N GLU A 366 -14.34 -20.17 -34.89
CA GLU A 366 -13.66 -20.16 -33.58
C GLU A 366 -13.97 -18.85 -32.88
N VAL A 367 -14.32 -18.91 -31.60
CA VAL A 367 -14.31 -17.73 -30.71
C VAL A 367 -12.92 -17.66 -30.13
N ARG A 368 -12.22 -16.57 -30.34
CA ARG A 368 -10.89 -16.34 -29.78
C ARG A 368 -10.91 -15.18 -28.82
N ARG A 369 -10.06 -15.24 -27.82
CA ARG A 369 -9.85 -14.21 -26.80
C ARG A 369 -8.46 -13.62 -26.90
N CYS A 370 -8.33 -12.35 -26.52
CA CYS A 370 -7.08 -11.64 -26.38
C CYS A 370 -7.11 -10.78 -25.11
N TYR A 371 -6.09 -10.87 -24.30
CA TYR A 371 -5.98 -10.07 -23.08
C TYR A 371 -5.28 -8.73 -23.32
N GLU A 372 -4.57 -8.59 -24.41
CA GLU A 372 -3.75 -7.40 -24.72
C GLU A 372 -4.51 -6.24 -25.36
N GLY A 373 -5.68 -6.50 -25.90
CA GLY A 373 -6.53 -5.48 -26.54
C GLY A 373 -7.28 -6.01 -27.77
N ALA A 374 -8.04 -5.12 -28.40
CA ALA A 374 -8.85 -5.41 -29.60
C ALA A 374 -8.02 -5.53 -30.90
N ASP A 375 -6.72 -5.26 -30.83
CA ASP A 375 -5.85 -5.14 -31.98
C ASP A 375 -5.57 -6.49 -32.62
N MET A 376 -5.54 -6.53 -33.96
CA MET A 376 -5.27 -7.76 -34.71
C MET A 376 -3.83 -8.30 -34.50
N ALA A 377 -2.93 -7.45 -34.03
CA ALA A 377 -1.54 -7.80 -33.71
C ALA A 377 -1.38 -8.49 -32.33
N GLY A 378 -2.43 -8.54 -31.51
CA GLY A 378 -2.40 -9.22 -30.21
C GLY A 378 -2.37 -10.74 -30.33
N GLU A 379 -1.97 -11.40 -29.25
CA GLU A 379 -2.02 -12.87 -29.19
C GLU A 379 -3.45 -13.34 -28.95
N TRP A 380 -4.08 -13.86 -30.00
CA TRP A 380 -5.45 -14.37 -29.97
C TRP A 380 -5.47 -15.88 -29.70
N GLU A 381 -5.98 -16.27 -28.55
CA GLU A 381 -6.12 -17.67 -28.15
C GLU A 381 -7.55 -18.16 -28.37
N THR A 382 -7.72 -19.45 -28.69
CA THR A 382 -9.06 -20.05 -28.80
C THR A 382 -9.74 -20.09 -27.43
N ALA A 383 -10.81 -19.35 -27.26
CA ALA A 383 -11.64 -19.32 -26.04
C ALA A 383 -12.67 -20.46 -25.99
N GLY A 384 -13.06 -20.99 -27.16
CA GLY A 384 -14.05 -22.04 -27.29
C GLY A 384 -13.72 -23.04 -28.41
N VAL A 385 -14.44 -24.16 -28.43
CA VAL A 385 -14.24 -25.23 -29.41
C VAL A 385 -14.65 -24.72 -30.79
N SER A 386 -13.85 -24.99 -31.80
CA SER A 386 -14.21 -24.73 -33.20
C SER A 386 -15.36 -25.65 -33.66
N PHE A 387 -16.30 -25.04 -34.38
CA PHE A 387 -17.38 -25.79 -34.99
C PHE A 387 -17.09 -26.06 -36.47
N SER A 388 -17.11 -27.35 -36.86
CA SER A 388 -17.06 -27.75 -38.26
C SER A 388 -18.38 -28.40 -38.61
N ARG A 389 -19.03 -27.97 -39.71
CA ARG A 389 -20.24 -28.62 -40.16
C ARG A 389 -20.28 -28.85 -41.67
N VAL A 390 -20.86 -29.99 -42.07
CA VAL A 390 -20.77 -30.45 -43.43
C VAL A 390 -22.14 -30.73 -44.11
N SER A 391 -23.26 -30.89 -43.41
CA SER A 391 -24.44 -31.39 -44.11
C SER A 391 -25.86 -31.17 -43.59
N GLU A 392 -26.12 -30.49 -42.45
CA GLU A 392 -27.52 -30.34 -41.97
C GLU A 392 -27.78 -29.02 -41.19
N ALA A 393 -29.02 -28.51 -41.28
CA ALA A 393 -29.46 -27.38 -40.49
C ALA A 393 -29.57 -27.75 -39.00
N THR A 394 -28.77 -27.18 -38.17
CA THR A 394 -28.92 -27.29 -36.69
C THR A 394 -28.51 -26.00 -36.06
N ASN A 395 -29.28 -25.63 -35.03
CA ASN A 395 -28.88 -24.57 -34.14
C ASN A 395 -27.80 -25.11 -33.19
N THR A 396 -26.74 -24.38 -33.03
CA THR A 396 -25.66 -24.71 -32.13
C THR A 396 -25.34 -23.47 -31.28
N THR A 397 -25.23 -23.69 -29.97
CA THR A 397 -24.81 -22.68 -29.02
C THR A 397 -23.55 -23.17 -28.33
N LEU A 398 -22.55 -22.30 -28.29
CA LEU A 398 -21.32 -22.47 -27.52
C LEU A 398 -21.26 -21.33 -26.53
N GLY A 399 -20.82 -21.59 -25.31
CA GLY A 399 -20.65 -20.56 -24.31
C GLY A 399 -19.39 -20.76 -23.48
N GLY A 400 -18.96 -19.70 -22.86
CA GLY A 400 -17.85 -19.68 -21.92
C GLY A 400 -18.08 -18.64 -20.83
N ASP A 401 -17.17 -18.63 -19.84
CA ASP A 401 -17.17 -17.65 -18.74
C ASP A 401 -15.73 -17.17 -18.51
N GLU A 402 -15.53 -15.86 -18.70
CA GLU A 402 -14.24 -15.16 -18.53
C GLU A 402 -14.28 -14.28 -17.27
N ALA A 403 -14.80 -14.82 -16.15
CA ALA A 403 -15.05 -14.07 -14.92
C ALA A 403 -13.77 -13.57 -14.22
N ASP A 404 -12.65 -14.27 -14.41
CA ASP A 404 -11.40 -13.99 -13.67
C ASP A 404 -10.66 -12.76 -14.20
N GLU A 405 -10.65 -12.54 -15.52
CA GLU A 405 -9.91 -11.45 -16.15
C GLU A 405 -10.68 -10.90 -17.36
N GLU A 406 -10.64 -9.57 -17.51
CA GLU A 406 -11.23 -8.90 -18.67
C GLU A 406 -10.46 -9.24 -19.95
N CYS A 407 -11.14 -9.70 -20.98
CA CYS A 407 -10.58 -10.02 -22.27
C CYS A 407 -11.43 -9.47 -23.41
N TRP A 408 -10.92 -9.61 -24.62
CA TRP A 408 -11.59 -9.31 -25.87
C TRP A 408 -11.97 -10.58 -26.55
N LEU A 409 -13.21 -10.70 -26.98
CA LEU A 409 -13.71 -11.82 -27.75
C LEU A 409 -13.95 -11.40 -29.17
N ARG A 410 -13.57 -12.25 -30.11
CA ARG A 410 -13.87 -12.05 -31.52
C ARG A 410 -14.13 -13.38 -32.22
N LEU A 411 -15.05 -13.34 -33.18
CA LEU A 411 -15.36 -14.48 -34.02
C LEU A 411 -14.37 -14.59 -35.19
N TRP A 412 -13.89 -15.81 -35.44
CA TRP A 412 -12.97 -16.10 -36.53
C TRP A 412 -13.53 -17.20 -37.42
N LEU A 413 -13.58 -16.95 -38.73
CA LEU A 413 -13.86 -17.97 -39.72
C LEU A 413 -12.57 -18.57 -40.20
N THR A 414 -12.33 -19.85 -39.91
CA THR A 414 -11.08 -20.55 -40.29
C THR A 414 -11.21 -21.34 -41.58
N ARG A 415 -12.39 -21.91 -41.84
CA ARG A 415 -12.66 -22.72 -43.04
C ARG A 415 -14.08 -22.55 -43.51
N SER A 416 -14.30 -22.70 -44.81
CA SER A 416 -15.66 -22.93 -45.34
C SER A 416 -15.61 -23.87 -46.54
N LYS A 417 -16.72 -24.56 -46.77
CA LYS A 417 -16.89 -25.41 -47.97
C LYS A 417 -17.19 -24.56 -49.20
N TYR A 418 -17.98 -23.53 -49.00
CA TYR A 418 -18.34 -22.55 -50.01
C TYR A 418 -17.72 -21.23 -49.60
N MET A 419 -17.39 -20.38 -50.59
CA MET A 419 -17.07 -19.00 -50.22
C MET A 419 -18.32 -18.34 -49.62
N THR A 420 -18.11 -17.50 -48.66
CA THR A 420 -19.21 -16.70 -48.10
C THR A 420 -19.88 -15.94 -49.20
N GLY A 421 -21.17 -16.18 -49.39
CA GLY A 421 -21.96 -15.68 -50.51
C GLY A 421 -22.40 -16.75 -51.50
N GLU A 422 -21.68 -17.91 -51.60
CA GLU A 422 -22.20 -19.04 -52.36
C GLU A 422 -23.29 -19.75 -51.54
N LEU A 423 -24.51 -19.69 -52.01
CA LEU A 423 -25.63 -20.45 -51.46
C LEU A 423 -25.58 -21.90 -51.99
N ALA A 424 -25.72 -22.87 -51.10
CA ALA A 424 -26.01 -24.24 -51.56
C ALA A 424 -27.39 -24.25 -52.23
N ASP A 425 -27.46 -24.94 -53.39
CA ASP A 425 -28.70 -25.05 -54.16
C ASP A 425 -29.92 -25.35 -53.28
N GLY A 426 -30.93 -24.47 -53.35
CA GLY A 426 -32.25 -24.74 -52.79
C GLY A 426 -32.57 -24.15 -51.42
N PHE A 427 -31.74 -23.29 -50.83
CA PHE A 427 -32.02 -22.73 -49.50
C PHE A 427 -32.29 -21.25 -49.48
N PRO A 428 -33.31 -20.77 -48.73
CA PRO A 428 -33.62 -19.36 -48.63
C PRO A 428 -32.52 -18.62 -47.85
N ALA A 429 -32.21 -17.40 -48.33
CA ALA A 429 -31.12 -16.54 -47.77
C ALA A 429 -31.34 -16.16 -46.30
N ASP A 430 -32.56 -16.23 -45.82
CA ASP A 430 -32.98 -15.73 -44.52
C ASP A 430 -32.83 -16.73 -43.37
N SER A 431 -32.26 -17.94 -43.63
CA SER A 431 -32.29 -19.04 -42.63
C SER A 431 -31.06 -19.21 -41.78
N CYS A 432 -30.07 -18.35 -41.88
CA CYS A 432 -28.81 -18.48 -41.11
C CYS A 432 -28.50 -17.22 -40.31
N GLY A 433 -28.20 -17.42 -39.07
CA GLY A 433 -27.70 -16.36 -38.21
C GLY A 433 -26.54 -16.86 -37.37
N ASN A 434 -25.40 -16.15 -37.44
CA ASN A 434 -24.24 -16.40 -36.57
C ASN A 434 -23.96 -15.16 -35.80
N ARG A 435 -24.00 -15.25 -34.48
CA ARG A 435 -23.75 -14.12 -33.61
C ARG A 435 -23.00 -14.52 -32.36
N LEU A 436 -22.10 -13.66 -31.95
CA LEU A 436 -21.42 -13.73 -30.66
C LEU A 436 -22.08 -12.69 -29.73
N ILE A 437 -22.55 -13.15 -28.59
CA ILE A 437 -23.21 -12.33 -27.59
C ILE A 437 -22.34 -12.33 -26.34
N VAL A 438 -22.06 -11.16 -25.80
CA VAL A 438 -21.36 -10.99 -24.53
C VAL A 438 -22.33 -10.39 -23.53
N GLU A 439 -22.42 -10.98 -22.35
CA GLU A 439 -23.23 -10.45 -21.23
C GLU A 439 -22.70 -9.07 -20.82
N GLY A 440 -23.63 -8.14 -20.51
CA GLY A 440 -23.26 -6.82 -20.00
C GLY A 440 -22.57 -6.93 -18.64
N TYR A 441 -21.58 -6.07 -18.37
CA TYR A 441 -20.87 -6.04 -17.11
C TYR A 441 -20.48 -4.61 -16.70
N ARG A 442 -20.22 -4.45 -15.40
CA ARG A 442 -19.73 -3.19 -14.87
C ARG A 442 -18.23 -3.07 -15.16
N HIS A 443 -17.85 -1.92 -15.71
CA HIS A 443 -16.46 -1.57 -15.97
C HIS A 443 -16.04 -0.37 -15.13
N ASP A 444 -14.84 -0.43 -14.56
CA ASP A 444 -14.22 0.65 -13.79
C ASP A 444 -13.04 1.23 -14.59
N MET A 445 -13.11 2.51 -14.94
CA MET A 445 -12.03 3.25 -15.58
C MET A 445 -11.29 4.09 -14.53
N VAL A 446 -9.97 3.98 -14.45
CA VAL A 446 -9.14 4.77 -13.55
C VAL A 446 -8.49 5.92 -14.35
N LEU A 447 -8.77 7.14 -13.93
CA LEU A 447 -8.24 8.36 -14.51
C LEU A 447 -7.21 8.98 -13.60
N GLU A 448 -6.07 9.37 -14.15
CA GLU A 448 -4.99 10.06 -13.47
C GLU A 448 -4.94 11.52 -13.90
N CYS A 449 -4.90 12.43 -12.95
CA CYS A 449 -4.64 13.85 -13.20
C CYS A 449 -3.12 14.06 -13.31
N VAL A 450 -2.65 14.50 -14.46
CA VAL A 450 -1.23 14.74 -14.74
C VAL A 450 -0.99 16.23 -14.95
N PRO A 451 -0.10 16.87 -14.20
CA PRO A 451 0.27 18.26 -14.42
C PRO A 451 0.94 18.44 -15.80
N VAL A 452 0.53 19.47 -16.53
CA VAL A 452 1.11 19.86 -17.81
C VAL A 452 1.36 21.36 -17.82
N ASP A 453 2.19 21.84 -18.76
CA ASP A 453 2.42 23.28 -18.94
C ASP A 453 1.08 24.01 -19.23
N GLY A 454 0.63 24.81 -18.27
CA GLY A 454 -0.58 25.61 -18.38
C GLY A 454 -1.84 25.00 -17.76
N GLY A 455 -1.72 23.91 -16.97
CA GLY A 455 -2.86 23.32 -16.26
C GLY A 455 -2.68 21.84 -15.93
N VAL A 456 -3.80 21.14 -15.90
CA VAL A 456 -3.85 19.69 -15.65
C VAL A 456 -4.50 18.97 -16.83
N LYS A 457 -4.07 17.74 -17.06
CA LYS A 457 -4.62 16.85 -18.07
C LYS A 457 -5.04 15.54 -17.43
N TRP A 458 -6.20 15.03 -17.78
CA TRP A 458 -6.67 13.72 -17.33
C TRP A 458 -6.30 12.66 -18.35
N VAL A 459 -5.72 11.57 -17.88
CA VAL A 459 -5.32 10.46 -18.73
C VAL A 459 -5.82 9.13 -18.15
N CYS A 460 -6.24 8.22 -19.04
CA CYS A 460 -6.51 6.83 -18.69
C CYS A 460 -5.37 5.98 -19.24
N ARG A 461 -4.73 5.20 -18.37
CA ARG A 461 -3.64 4.27 -18.74
C ARG A 461 -4.12 2.84 -18.87
N ASP A 462 -5.39 2.59 -18.56
CA ASP A 462 -6.00 1.29 -18.75
C ASP A 462 -6.14 0.98 -20.25
N LYS A 463 -6.17 -0.29 -20.58
CA LYS A 463 -6.47 -0.75 -21.94
C LYS A 463 -7.90 -0.33 -22.28
N VAL A 464 -8.04 0.69 -23.12
CA VAL A 464 -9.36 1.24 -23.47
C VAL A 464 -9.87 0.61 -24.75
N ASN A 465 -11.08 0.10 -24.70
CA ASN A 465 -11.79 -0.46 -25.84
C ASN A 465 -12.38 0.65 -26.76
N VAL A 466 -12.58 0.32 -28.01
CA VAL A 466 -13.30 1.17 -28.96
C VAL A 466 -14.69 1.56 -28.43
N GLY A 467 -15.37 0.65 -27.73
CA GLY A 467 -16.66 0.93 -27.08
C GLY A 467 -16.61 1.95 -25.94
N TRP A 468 -15.41 2.26 -25.41
CA TRP A 468 -15.20 3.28 -24.37
C TRP A 468 -14.86 4.65 -24.94
N MET A 469 -14.55 4.72 -26.20
CA MET A 469 -14.23 5.98 -26.87
C MET A 469 -15.47 6.89 -27.00
N GLY A 470 -15.22 8.18 -27.08
CA GLY A 470 -16.26 9.18 -27.21
C GLY A 470 -16.87 9.61 -25.88
N ARG A 471 -18.10 10.11 -25.94
CA ARG A 471 -18.81 10.71 -24.81
C ARG A 471 -19.52 9.67 -23.97
N LYS A 472 -19.21 9.63 -22.67
CA LYS A 472 -19.84 8.73 -21.67
C LYS A 472 -20.44 9.54 -20.52
N VAL A 473 -21.64 9.19 -20.10
CA VAL A 473 -22.30 9.75 -18.92
C VAL A 473 -22.17 8.75 -17.80
N VAL A 474 -21.48 9.15 -16.73
CA VAL A 474 -21.13 8.26 -15.60
C VAL A 474 -21.82 8.76 -14.35
N TYR A 475 -22.66 7.93 -13.78
CA TYR A 475 -23.38 8.20 -12.51
C TYR A 475 -22.66 7.67 -11.29
N ASP A 476 -21.84 6.63 -11.44
CA ASP A 476 -21.06 6.04 -10.37
C ASP A 476 -19.58 6.39 -10.54
N TRP A 477 -19.13 7.37 -9.78
CA TRP A 477 -17.75 7.82 -9.81
C TRP A 477 -17.27 8.22 -8.42
N SER A 478 -15.98 8.09 -8.18
CA SER A 478 -15.39 8.44 -6.88
C SER A 478 -13.94 8.87 -7.04
N TRP A 479 -13.53 9.80 -6.19
CA TRP A 479 -12.13 10.17 -6.05
C TRP A 479 -11.32 9.08 -5.34
N CYS A 480 -10.02 9.03 -5.60
CA CYS A 480 -9.10 8.31 -4.74
C CYS A 480 -9.21 8.84 -3.31
N ALA A 481 -9.10 7.94 -2.34
CA ALA A 481 -9.12 8.32 -0.92
C ALA A 481 -7.86 9.10 -0.52
N PHE A 482 -6.77 8.92 -1.26
CA PHE A 482 -5.48 9.60 -1.08
C PHE A 482 -5.24 10.56 -2.23
N GLY A 483 -4.84 11.78 -1.94
CA GLY A 483 -4.56 12.80 -2.94
C GLY A 483 -4.38 14.18 -2.31
N GLU A 484 -3.95 15.16 -3.09
CA GLU A 484 -3.74 16.52 -2.60
C GLU A 484 -5.02 17.16 -2.06
N ARG A 485 -6.15 16.81 -2.64
CA ARG A 485 -7.46 17.33 -2.25
C ARG A 485 -7.98 16.77 -0.93
N TYR A 486 -7.72 15.49 -0.64
CA TYR A 486 -8.30 14.77 0.49
C TYR A 486 -7.29 14.40 1.57
N GLY A 487 -6.02 14.76 1.36
CA GLY A 487 -4.91 14.41 2.22
C GLY A 487 -4.48 12.95 2.04
N TYR A 488 -3.54 12.55 2.85
CA TYR A 488 -2.90 11.24 2.78
C TYR A 488 -3.05 10.48 4.10
N PRO A 489 -2.84 9.14 4.12
CA PRO A 489 -3.05 8.35 5.34
C PRO A 489 -2.04 8.72 6.43
N VAL A 490 -2.55 8.89 7.65
CA VAL A 490 -1.75 9.26 8.83
C VAL A 490 -0.92 8.09 9.32
N CYS A 491 -1.48 6.88 9.32
CA CYS A 491 -0.80 5.69 9.82
C CYS A 491 -1.09 4.46 8.95
N CYS A 492 -0.18 3.51 9.03
CA CYS A 492 -0.28 2.21 8.37
C CYS A 492 0.17 1.11 9.31
N ASP A 493 -0.38 -0.09 9.11
CA ASP A 493 0.03 -1.32 9.76
C ASP A 493 -0.41 -2.53 8.92
N THR A 494 -0.09 -3.72 9.36
CA THR A 494 -0.61 -4.97 8.78
C THR A 494 -1.62 -5.62 9.71
N PHE A 495 -2.63 -6.27 9.14
CA PHE A 495 -3.59 -7.04 9.91
C PHE A 495 -4.17 -8.19 9.09
N ASN A 496 -4.07 -9.43 9.58
CA ASN A 496 -4.60 -10.62 8.92
C ASN A 496 -4.18 -10.74 7.44
N GLY A 497 -2.89 -10.56 7.15
CA GLY A 497 -2.36 -10.63 5.79
C GLY A 497 -2.73 -9.47 4.88
N ARG A 498 -3.26 -8.36 5.42
CA ARG A 498 -3.67 -7.16 4.70
C ARG A 498 -2.81 -5.97 5.10
N LEU A 499 -2.49 -5.09 4.17
CA LEU A 499 -1.95 -3.78 4.47
C LEU A 499 -3.12 -2.84 4.83
N VAL A 500 -2.98 -2.13 5.93
CA VAL A 500 -4.01 -1.25 6.46
C VAL A 500 -3.52 0.18 6.48
N PHE A 501 -4.30 1.08 5.91
CA PHE A 501 -4.12 2.52 6.03
C PHE A 501 -5.27 3.13 6.82
N ALA A 502 -5.01 4.20 7.55
CA ALA A 502 -6.06 4.88 8.30
C ALA A 502 -5.86 6.40 8.35
N GLY A 503 -6.99 7.08 8.36
CA GLY A 503 -7.12 8.51 8.61
C GLY A 503 -6.49 9.40 7.54
N THR A 504 -7.32 10.06 6.73
CA THR A 504 -6.89 11.17 5.88
C THR A 504 -7.47 12.47 6.43
N GLU A 505 -7.07 13.60 5.89
CA GLU A 505 -7.64 14.90 6.30
C GLU A 505 -9.15 14.95 6.08
N ALA A 506 -9.62 14.51 4.91
CA ALA A 506 -11.05 14.50 4.58
C ALA A 506 -11.83 13.36 5.25
N GLN A 507 -11.19 12.20 5.50
CA GLN A 507 -11.81 11.03 6.11
C GLN A 507 -10.99 10.56 7.33
N PRO A 508 -10.93 11.34 8.43
CA PRO A 508 -10.03 11.08 9.55
C PRO A 508 -10.37 9.83 10.38
N GLN A 509 -11.56 9.27 10.19
CA GLN A 509 -12.07 8.09 10.91
C GLN A 509 -12.18 6.85 10.03
N SER A 510 -11.68 6.93 8.80
CA SER A 510 -11.79 5.84 7.82
C SER A 510 -10.54 4.98 7.78
N ILE A 511 -10.75 3.71 7.45
CA ILE A 511 -9.74 2.65 7.39
C ILE A 511 -9.91 1.92 6.07
N TRP A 512 -8.81 1.71 5.38
CA TRP A 512 -8.70 0.95 4.13
C TRP A 512 -7.77 -0.22 4.35
N MET A 513 -8.27 -1.44 4.09
CA MET A 513 -7.48 -2.67 4.17
C MET A 513 -7.36 -3.27 2.78
N SER A 514 -6.17 -3.65 2.37
CA SER A 514 -5.94 -4.31 1.08
C SER A 514 -6.65 -5.66 0.97
N ARG A 515 -6.63 -6.27 -0.20
CA ARG A 515 -6.97 -7.70 -0.34
C ARG A 515 -6.05 -8.55 0.53
N ALA A 516 -6.57 -9.70 0.98
CA ALA A 516 -5.75 -10.66 1.73
C ALA A 516 -4.61 -11.16 0.84
N ASP A 517 -3.39 -11.20 1.39
CA ASP A 517 -2.15 -11.64 0.73
C ASP A 517 -1.76 -10.86 -0.54
N ASP A 518 -2.47 -9.75 -0.87
CA ASP A 518 -2.12 -8.82 -1.95
C ASP A 518 -2.11 -7.38 -1.43
N LEU A 519 -0.98 -6.97 -0.85
CA LEU A 519 -0.80 -5.75 -0.08
C LEU A 519 -1.00 -4.44 -0.89
N TYR A 520 -0.87 -4.51 -2.21
CA TYR A 520 -0.97 -3.34 -3.08
C TYR A 520 -2.33 -3.22 -3.78
N ASN A 521 -3.27 -4.12 -3.47
CA ASN A 521 -4.56 -4.20 -4.12
C ASN A 521 -5.70 -3.82 -3.18
N PHE A 522 -6.36 -2.69 -3.45
CA PHE A 522 -7.49 -2.19 -2.68
C PHE A 522 -8.83 -2.36 -3.43
N ALA A 523 -8.90 -3.29 -4.39
CA ALA A 523 -10.14 -3.61 -5.07
C ALA A 523 -11.15 -4.24 -4.12
N THR A 524 -12.29 -3.58 -3.95
CA THR A 524 -13.43 -4.10 -3.18
C THR A 524 -14.23 -5.10 -4.01
N GLY A 525 -14.93 -6.00 -3.38
CA GLY A 525 -15.75 -7.02 -4.03
C GLY A 525 -16.53 -7.85 -3.00
N ASP A 526 -17.18 -8.88 -3.48
CA ASP A 526 -18.03 -9.77 -2.68
C ASP A 526 -17.30 -11.03 -2.18
N THR A 527 -16.03 -11.20 -2.55
CA THR A 527 -15.21 -12.33 -2.12
C THR A 527 -14.62 -12.10 -0.73
N ASP A 528 -14.34 -13.17 0.01
CA ASP A 528 -13.80 -13.10 1.38
C ASP A 528 -12.41 -12.42 1.46
N ASP A 529 -11.62 -12.52 0.41
CA ASP A 529 -10.30 -11.89 0.29
C ASP A 529 -10.36 -10.43 -0.15
N ALA A 530 -11.51 -9.93 -0.63
CA ALA A 530 -11.64 -8.57 -1.15
C ALA A 530 -11.22 -7.50 -0.14
N ALA A 531 -10.83 -6.33 -0.65
CA ALA A 531 -10.44 -5.19 0.17
C ALA A 531 -11.58 -4.71 1.07
N ILE A 532 -11.23 -4.21 2.25
CA ILE A 532 -12.19 -3.77 3.25
C ILE A 532 -12.07 -2.27 3.47
N TYR A 533 -13.21 -1.59 3.44
CA TYR A 533 -13.34 -0.21 3.86
C TYR A 533 -14.26 -0.11 5.07
N ARG A 534 -13.86 0.67 6.09
CA ARG A 534 -14.69 0.93 7.28
C ARG A 534 -14.48 2.35 7.78
N THR A 535 -15.54 2.94 8.31
CA THR A 535 -15.50 4.21 9.03
C THR A 535 -15.92 3.99 10.47
N LEU A 536 -15.19 4.59 11.41
CA LEU A 536 -15.53 4.59 12.83
C LEU A 536 -16.61 5.65 13.06
N TYR A 537 -17.84 5.22 13.34
CA TYR A 537 -18.95 6.13 13.53
C TYR A 537 -18.98 6.66 14.97
N THR A 538 -18.91 7.98 15.11
CA THR A 538 -19.00 8.70 16.37
C THR A 538 -19.91 9.92 16.22
N THR A 539 -20.39 10.43 17.33
CA THR A 539 -21.22 11.66 17.36
C THR A 539 -20.41 12.94 17.11
N THR A 540 -19.09 12.87 17.22
CA THR A 540 -18.15 13.97 16.99
C THR A 540 -17.04 13.49 16.10
N GLN A 541 -16.41 14.39 15.34
CA GLN A 541 -15.22 14.05 14.57
C GLN A 541 -14.10 13.57 15.51
N ASN A 542 -13.58 12.38 15.26
CA ASN A 542 -12.66 11.70 16.15
C ASN A 542 -11.53 11.01 15.35
N PRO A 543 -10.52 11.78 14.92
CA PRO A 543 -9.47 11.29 14.03
C PRO A 543 -8.69 10.13 14.64
N ILE A 544 -8.33 9.17 13.78
CA ILE A 544 -7.44 8.06 14.13
C ILE A 544 -6.03 8.63 14.34
N CYS A 545 -5.43 8.29 15.47
CA CYS A 545 -4.12 8.77 15.89
C CYS A 545 -3.02 7.72 15.71
N TRP A 546 -3.35 6.47 15.94
CA TRP A 546 -2.46 5.31 15.82
C TRP A 546 -3.27 4.02 15.64
N MET A 547 -2.62 2.99 15.11
CA MET A 547 -3.12 1.62 15.06
C MET A 547 -1.98 0.64 15.22
N VAL A 548 -2.27 -0.56 15.73
CA VAL A 548 -1.31 -1.65 15.89
C VAL A 548 -2.02 -3.00 16.00
N GLU A 549 -1.44 -4.01 15.37
CA GLU A 549 -1.89 -5.39 15.58
C GLU A 549 -1.37 -5.94 16.91
N ALA A 550 -2.28 -6.51 17.71
CA ALA A 550 -1.96 -7.24 18.93
C ALA A 550 -2.96 -8.36 19.16
N ASN A 551 -2.48 -9.59 19.33
CA ASN A 551 -3.27 -10.78 19.67
C ASN A 551 -4.51 -10.97 18.76
N ASN A 552 -4.28 -11.01 17.43
CA ASN A 552 -5.32 -11.13 16.39
C ASN A 552 -6.41 -10.05 16.47
N ARG A 553 -6.06 -8.87 16.93
CA ARG A 553 -6.89 -7.66 16.97
C ARG A 553 -6.11 -6.49 16.41
N LEU A 554 -6.77 -5.65 15.64
CA LEU A 554 -6.25 -4.34 15.30
C LEU A 554 -6.74 -3.36 16.36
N LEU A 555 -5.84 -2.91 17.22
CA LEU A 555 -6.09 -1.89 18.23
C LEU A 555 -5.91 -0.52 17.61
N LEU A 556 -6.80 0.41 17.92
CA LEU A 556 -6.75 1.77 17.40
C LEU A 556 -7.00 2.78 18.53
N GLY A 557 -6.22 3.84 18.49
CA GLY A 557 -6.47 5.03 19.30
C GLY A 557 -6.94 6.18 18.44
N THR A 558 -7.99 6.83 18.90
CA THR A 558 -8.52 8.06 18.32
C THR A 558 -8.35 9.22 19.29
N ALA A 559 -8.60 10.45 18.85
CA ALA A 559 -8.45 11.63 19.72
C ALA A 559 -9.27 11.57 21.03
N ASP A 560 -10.40 10.84 21.04
CA ASP A 560 -11.31 10.77 22.20
C ASP A 560 -11.66 9.34 22.65
N ALA A 561 -11.10 8.29 22.02
CA ALA A 561 -11.49 6.92 22.33
C ALA A 561 -10.49 5.87 21.86
N GLU A 562 -10.62 4.66 22.41
CA GLU A 562 -9.93 3.45 21.98
C GLU A 562 -10.92 2.47 21.33
N TRP A 563 -10.46 1.83 20.25
CA TRP A 563 -11.24 0.94 19.42
C TRP A 563 -10.52 -0.36 19.14
N THR A 564 -11.29 -1.38 18.79
CA THR A 564 -10.75 -2.66 18.34
C THR A 564 -11.48 -3.10 17.08
N ILE A 565 -10.73 -3.62 16.11
CA ILE A 565 -11.25 -4.34 14.95
C ILE A 565 -10.78 -5.78 15.07
N GLN A 566 -11.71 -6.70 14.93
CA GLN A 566 -11.42 -8.15 15.04
C GLN A 566 -12.45 -8.96 14.25
N PRO A 567 -12.11 -10.20 13.85
CA PRO A 567 -13.12 -11.13 13.35
C PRO A 567 -14.02 -11.58 14.51
N PRO A 568 -15.35 -11.64 14.34
CA PRO A 568 -16.29 -11.98 15.41
C PRO A 568 -16.04 -13.35 16.08
N ASN A 569 -15.52 -14.31 15.34
CA ASN A 569 -15.35 -15.70 15.79
C ASN A 569 -13.90 -16.18 15.79
N GLY A 570 -12.93 -15.28 15.85
CA GLY A 570 -11.50 -15.62 15.86
C GLY A 570 -10.98 -16.20 14.53
N GLY A 571 -11.78 -16.20 13.46
CA GLY A 571 -11.39 -16.59 12.10
C GLY A 571 -10.69 -15.47 11.34
N ALA A 572 -10.67 -15.56 10.01
CA ALA A 572 -10.17 -14.51 9.15
C ALA A 572 -11.15 -13.33 9.07
N ILE A 573 -10.61 -12.13 8.91
CA ILE A 573 -11.39 -10.93 8.66
C ILE A 573 -11.79 -10.86 7.18
N THR A 574 -13.08 -10.62 6.93
CA THR A 574 -13.62 -10.49 5.57
C THR A 574 -14.49 -9.24 5.45
N PRO A 575 -14.87 -8.79 4.26
CA PRO A 575 -15.75 -7.63 4.10
C PRO A 575 -17.08 -7.72 4.88
N VAL A 576 -17.58 -8.94 5.10
CA VAL A 576 -18.84 -9.20 5.82
C VAL A 576 -18.64 -9.70 7.24
N ASN A 577 -17.47 -10.28 7.58
CA ASN A 577 -17.14 -10.84 8.89
C ASN A 577 -16.12 -9.96 9.62
N ILE A 578 -16.54 -8.77 10.05
CA ILE A 578 -15.72 -7.77 10.73
C ILE A 578 -16.49 -7.14 11.88
N PHE A 579 -15.90 -7.15 13.06
CA PHE A 579 -16.44 -6.46 14.24
C PHE A 579 -15.60 -5.21 14.55
N VAL A 580 -16.27 -4.08 14.76
CA VAL A 580 -15.67 -2.82 15.15
C VAL A 580 -16.28 -2.39 16.47
N GLY A 581 -15.46 -2.35 17.52
CA GLY A 581 -15.91 -2.03 18.87
C GLY A 581 -15.21 -0.83 19.48
N LYS A 582 -15.97 0.05 20.16
CA LYS A 582 -15.46 1.12 20.99
C LYS A 582 -15.36 0.65 22.44
N HIS A 583 -14.18 0.80 23.08
CA HIS A 583 -13.94 0.28 24.42
C HIS A 583 -13.59 1.33 25.48
N GLY A 584 -13.00 2.45 25.10
CA GLY A 584 -12.53 3.47 26.05
C GLY A 584 -12.94 4.90 25.68
N ARG A 585 -12.53 5.86 26.55
CA ARG A 585 -12.73 7.30 26.37
C ARG A 585 -11.52 8.11 26.85
N VAL A 586 -10.34 7.50 26.85
CA VAL A 586 -9.11 8.18 27.30
C VAL A 586 -8.65 9.20 26.26
N GLY A 587 -8.66 8.80 25.01
CA GLY A 587 -8.19 9.59 23.86
C GLY A 587 -6.67 9.64 23.77
N SER A 588 -6.17 9.70 22.56
CA SER A 588 -4.76 9.53 22.23
C SER A 588 -4.13 10.79 21.66
N MET A 589 -2.87 11.00 21.97
CA MET A 589 -2.00 11.90 21.25
C MET A 589 -1.57 11.28 19.92
N GLY A 590 -1.42 12.08 18.86
CA GLY A 590 -1.05 11.57 17.53
C GLY A 590 0.31 10.89 17.51
N GLY A 591 0.34 9.64 17.01
CA GLY A 591 1.55 8.92 16.64
C GLY A 591 2.51 8.47 17.73
N ILE A 592 2.17 8.64 18.98
CA ILE A 592 2.97 8.17 20.12
C ILE A 592 2.34 6.91 20.69
N MET A 593 2.83 5.77 20.21
CA MET A 593 2.37 4.45 20.60
C MET A 593 3.51 3.43 20.46
N LEU A 594 3.58 2.48 21.40
CA LEU A 594 4.52 1.39 21.42
C LEU A 594 3.77 0.06 21.58
N PRO A 595 3.99 -0.92 20.69
CA PRO A 595 3.52 -2.28 20.92
C PRO A 595 4.37 -2.96 21.98
N VAL A 596 3.72 -3.50 23.01
CA VAL A 596 4.41 -4.27 24.07
C VAL A 596 3.56 -5.47 24.43
N ASP A 597 4.08 -6.68 24.25
CA ASP A 597 3.37 -7.94 24.45
C ASP A 597 2.05 -7.96 23.63
N ASP A 598 0.91 -8.03 24.30
CA ASP A 598 -0.44 -8.04 23.73
C ASP A 598 -1.15 -6.67 23.86
N LYS A 599 -0.41 -5.60 24.15
CA LYS A 599 -0.96 -4.26 24.46
C LYS A 599 -0.30 -3.17 23.62
N ALA A 600 -1.05 -2.09 23.44
CA ALA A 600 -0.55 -0.82 22.94
C ALA A 600 -0.30 0.13 24.12
N LEU A 601 0.92 0.57 24.31
CA LEU A 601 1.24 1.68 25.23
C LEU A 601 1.07 2.98 24.45
N PHE A 602 0.18 3.85 24.85
CA PHE A 602 -0.10 5.10 24.16
C PHE A 602 -0.12 6.30 25.09
N VAL A 603 0.24 7.43 24.57
CA VAL A 603 0.19 8.71 25.33
C VAL A 603 -1.19 9.32 25.18
N GLN A 604 -1.79 9.68 26.32
CA GLN A 604 -3.07 10.37 26.39
C GLN A 604 -3.02 11.71 25.68
N ARG A 605 -4.14 12.14 25.12
CA ARG A 605 -4.34 13.50 24.61
C ARG A 605 -3.91 14.54 25.66
N GLY A 606 -3.00 15.43 25.28
CA GLY A 606 -2.39 16.40 26.20
C GLY A 606 -1.00 16.01 26.71
N GLY A 607 -0.47 14.83 26.36
CA GLY A 607 0.93 14.47 26.50
C GLY A 607 1.44 14.10 27.90
N GLY A 608 0.57 14.16 28.93
CA GLY A 608 1.01 14.05 30.31
C GLY A 608 0.82 12.68 30.98
N ARG A 609 0.28 11.69 30.28
CA ARG A 609 0.03 10.34 30.84
C ARG A 609 0.23 9.25 29.82
N LEU A 610 0.77 8.12 30.29
CA LEU A 610 0.91 6.88 29.52
C LEU A 610 -0.14 5.87 29.95
N TRP A 611 -0.81 5.29 28.98
CA TRP A 611 -1.81 4.25 29.17
C TRP A 611 -1.44 2.97 28.42
N ALA A 612 -1.79 1.81 28.99
CA ALA A 612 -1.72 0.53 28.31
C ALA A 612 -3.13 0.09 27.89
N TYR A 613 -3.32 -0.16 26.61
CA TYR A 613 -4.59 -0.62 26.03
C TYR A 613 -4.43 -2.03 25.45
N GLY A 614 -5.27 -2.94 25.82
CA GLY A 614 -5.26 -4.32 25.34
C GLY A 614 -6.34 -5.17 25.95
N TYR A 615 -6.35 -6.46 25.60
CA TYR A 615 -7.32 -7.41 26.13
C TYR A 615 -7.09 -7.67 27.62
N SER A 616 -8.18 -7.72 28.39
CA SER A 616 -8.19 -8.11 29.80
C SER A 616 -9.17 -9.25 30.01
N PHE A 617 -8.66 -10.35 30.47
CA PHE A 617 -9.48 -11.54 30.78
C PHE A 617 -10.53 -11.26 31.86
N GLU A 618 -10.23 -10.37 32.81
CA GLU A 618 -11.15 -10.03 33.92
C GLU A 618 -12.49 -9.41 33.46
N VAL A 619 -12.46 -8.68 32.35
CA VAL A 619 -13.65 -8.00 31.79
C VAL A 619 -14.10 -8.61 30.46
N ASP A 620 -13.40 -9.66 29.99
CA ASP A 620 -13.58 -10.27 28.68
C ASP A 620 -13.70 -9.24 27.56
N GLY A 621 -12.74 -8.30 27.54
CA GLY A 621 -12.74 -7.18 26.60
C GLY A 621 -11.48 -6.35 26.67
N CYS A 622 -11.36 -5.37 25.80
CA CYS A 622 -10.23 -4.44 25.82
C CYS A 622 -10.43 -3.34 26.87
N ARG A 623 -9.36 -3.02 27.58
CA ARG A 623 -9.34 -2.04 28.65
C ARG A 623 -8.07 -1.20 28.61
N SER A 624 -8.20 0.09 29.00
CA SER A 624 -7.08 1.01 29.22
C SER A 624 -6.70 1.08 30.69
N THR A 625 -5.40 1.01 31.00
CA THR A 625 -4.84 1.13 32.37
C THR A 625 -3.80 2.25 32.40
N ASP A 626 -3.90 3.17 33.37
CA ASP A 626 -2.95 4.27 33.55
C ASP A 626 -1.65 3.76 34.18
N LEU A 627 -0.53 3.89 33.47
CA LEU A 627 0.80 3.51 33.93
C LEU A 627 1.54 4.65 34.65
N THR A 628 1.02 5.85 34.58
CA THR A 628 1.61 7.05 35.21
C THR A 628 0.88 7.51 36.48
N VAL A 629 -0.05 6.69 36.99
CA VAL A 629 -0.89 7.10 38.13
C VAL A 629 -0.10 7.56 39.35
N PHE A 630 1.08 6.97 39.59
CA PHE A 630 1.96 7.32 40.72
C PHE A 630 3.13 8.23 40.35
N ALA A 631 3.32 8.49 39.05
CA ALA A 631 4.44 9.28 38.51
C ALA A 631 4.03 10.25 37.38
N PRO A 632 2.91 10.98 37.49
CA PRO A 632 2.45 11.83 36.42
C PRO A 632 3.44 12.94 36.06
N HIS A 633 4.22 13.42 37.00
CA HIS A 633 5.19 14.51 36.85
C HIS A 633 6.33 14.17 35.87
N VAL A 634 6.60 12.88 35.63
CA VAL A 634 7.68 12.45 34.71
C VAL A 634 7.37 12.81 33.25
N LEU A 635 6.10 12.84 32.88
CA LEU A 635 5.64 13.27 31.53
C LEU A 635 4.99 14.64 31.56
N ALA A 636 4.19 14.93 32.61
CA ALA A 636 3.48 16.20 32.74
C ALA A 636 4.46 17.35 33.07
N GLY A 637 4.30 18.47 32.41
CA GLY A 637 5.13 19.67 32.64
C GLY A 637 6.35 19.78 31.73
N HIS A 638 6.61 18.76 30.87
CA HIS A 638 7.74 18.74 29.93
C HIS A 638 7.35 19.11 28.48
N GLY A 639 6.17 19.69 28.28
CA GLY A 639 5.68 20.08 26.94
C GLY A 639 5.08 18.93 26.12
N GLY A 640 5.06 17.70 26.68
CA GLY A 640 4.55 16.48 26.04
C GLY A 640 5.64 15.60 25.45
N VAL A 641 5.25 14.44 24.98
CA VAL A 641 6.12 13.45 24.31
C VAL A 641 6.21 13.77 22.83
N VAL A 642 7.41 13.82 22.27
CA VAL A 642 7.64 14.09 20.84
C VAL A 642 7.97 12.84 20.06
N ASP A 643 8.64 11.85 20.67
CA ASP A 643 8.97 10.58 20.04
C ASP A 643 9.10 9.46 21.07
N CYS A 644 9.00 8.21 20.64
CA CYS A 644 9.14 7.05 21.52
C CYS A 644 9.72 5.83 20.81
N THR A 645 10.38 4.99 21.59
CA THR A 645 10.89 3.69 21.11
C THR A 645 10.86 2.66 22.25
N LEU A 646 10.99 1.39 21.89
CA LEU A 646 11.01 0.27 22.84
C LEU A 646 12.37 -0.42 22.79
N MET A 647 13.03 -0.56 23.94
CA MET A 647 14.11 -1.53 24.14
C MET A 647 13.52 -2.79 24.77
N GLU A 648 13.88 -3.97 24.26
CA GLU A 648 13.33 -5.24 24.72
C GLU A 648 14.34 -6.05 25.53
N VAL A 649 15.64 -5.86 25.29
CA VAL A 649 16.71 -6.67 25.85
C VAL A 649 17.73 -5.79 26.58
N PRO A 650 18.14 -6.11 27.84
CA PRO A 650 17.73 -7.26 28.66
C PRO A 650 16.39 -7.09 29.38
N ASP A 651 15.95 -5.87 29.59
CA ASP A 651 14.68 -5.51 30.25
C ASP A 651 13.83 -4.72 29.24
N THR A 652 12.52 -4.91 29.27
CA THR A 652 11.59 -4.11 28.45
C THR A 652 11.51 -2.69 29.00
N VAL A 653 12.00 -1.73 28.25
CA VAL A 653 12.03 -0.30 28.63
C VAL A 653 11.41 0.55 27.52
N ALA A 654 10.32 1.19 27.83
CA ALA A 654 9.72 2.22 26.97
C ALA A 654 10.49 3.54 27.18
N VAL A 655 10.95 4.13 26.08
CA VAL A 655 11.78 5.35 26.06
C VAL A 655 11.01 6.45 25.36
N PHE A 656 10.94 7.63 25.97
CA PHE A 656 10.18 8.78 25.49
C PHE A 656 11.07 10.01 25.43
N ALA A 657 11.23 10.61 24.25
CA ALA A 657 11.79 11.93 24.10
C ALA A 657 10.72 12.99 24.42
N LEU A 658 11.05 13.97 25.24
CA LEU A 658 10.15 15.02 25.70
C LEU A 658 10.44 16.34 24.97
N ALA A 659 9.43 17.19 24.84
CA ALA A 659 9.55 18.45 24.09
C ALA A 659 10.58 19.42 24.68
N ASP A 660 10.89 19.33 25.98
CA ASP A 660 11.96 20.09 26.63
C ASP A 660 13.37 19.51 26.39
N GLY A 661 13.47 18.35 25.72
CA GLY A 661 14.72 17.69 25.38
C GLY A 661 15.22 16.69 26.43
N GLN A 662 14.46 16.44 27.49
CA GLN A 662 14.74 15.36 28.44
C GLN A 662 14.25 14.01 27.88
N VAL A 663 14.68 12.91 28.53
CA VAL A 663 14.23 11.56 28.19
C VAL A 663 13.58 10.92 29.41
N ALA A 664 12.33 10.49 29.29
CA ALA A 664 11.64 9.70 30.27
C ALA A 664 11.68 8.23 29.88
N LEU A 665 11.89 7.35 30.86
CA LEU A 665 11.96 5.90 30.65
C LEU A 665 11.02 5.20 31.61
N CYS A 666 10.43 4.11 31.16
CA CYS A 666 9.59 3.24 31.97
C CYS A 666 10.02 1.78 31.80
N THR A 667 10.67 1.22 32.80
CA THR A 667 10.90 -0.24 32.84
C THR A 667 9.55 -0.92 33.09
N TYR A 668 9.13 -1.74 32.13
CA TYR A 668 7.79 -2.30 32.08
C TYR A 668 7.79 -3.83 32.17
N ASN A 669 6.93 -4.38 33.01
CA ASN A 669 6.60 -5.80 33.02
C ASN A 669 5.16 -5.98 33.52
N SER A 670 4.26 -6.33 32.60
CA SER A 670 2.83 -6.44 32.90
C SER A 670 2.53 -7.59 33.87
N MET A 671 3.24 -8.72 33.76
CA MET A 671 3.03 -9.90 34.61
C MET A 671 3.43 -9.66 36.06
N HIS A 672 4.47 -8.88 36.27
CA HIS A 672 5.00 -8.59 37.63
C HIS A 672 4.58 -7.21 38.14
N GLN A 673 3.70 -6.51 37.40
CA GLN A 673 3.20 -5.17 37.75
C GLN A 673 4.33 -4.16 38.00
N VAL A 674 5.41 -4.24 37.20
CA VAL A 674 6.51 -3.29 37.24
C VAL A 674 6.23 -2.16 36.27
N HIS A 675 6.20 -0.94 36.78
CA HIS A 675 6.06 0.30 36.02
C HIS A 675 7.04 1.33 36.60
N ALA A 676 8.34 1.08 36.42
CA ALA A 676 9.38 1.86 37.09
C ALA A 676 9.82 3.04 36.21
N TRP A 677 9.37 4.21 36.57
CA TRP A 677 9.71 5.45 35.89
C TRP A 677 11.08 5.98 36.33
N HIS A 678 11.89 6.47 35.39
CA HIS A 678 13.15 7.14 35.62
C HIS A 678 13.44 8.12 34.49
N ARG A 679 14.36 9.05 34.70
CA ARG A 679 14.66 10.12 33.76
C ARG A 679 16.13 10.16 33.40
N TRP A 680 16.43 10.50 32.14
CA TRP A 680 17.77 10.86 31.73
C TRP A 680 17.84 12.35 31.38
N VAL A 681 18.78 13.01 31.96
CA VAL A 681 19.07 14.42 31.74
C VAL A 681 20.47 14.54 31.18
N THR A 682 20.63 15.31 30.12
CA THR A 682 21.91 15.58 29.45
C THR A 682 22.01 17.05 29.07
N GLN A 683 23.21 17.53 28.78
CA GLN A 683 23.38 18.88 28.20
C GLN A 683 23.02 18.85 26.72
N GLY A 684 22.01 19.62 26.33
CA GLY A 684 21.44 19.60 25.00
C GLY A 684 19.99 19.12 25.01
N ARG A 685 19.44 18.88 23.85
CA ARG A 685 18.06 18.47 23.67
C ARG A 685 17.98 17.20 22.85
N VAL A 686 17.33 16.18 23.38
CA VAL A 686 17.00 14.95 22.63
C VAL A 686 15.71 15.20 21.85
N LEU A 687 15.78 15.05 20.52
CA LEU A 687 14.66 15.31 19.63
C LEU A 687 13.96 14.03 19.17
N SER A 688 14.70 12.92 19.03
CA SER A 688 14.14 11.64 18.58
C SER A 688 14.94 10.49 19.16
N VAL A 689 14.31 9.32 19.29
CA VAL A 689 14.88 8.11 19.86
C VAL A 689 14.52 6.88 19.01
N CYS A 690 15.50 5.98 18.87
CA CYS A 690 15.33 4.75 18.10
C CYS A 690 16.11 3.62 18.73
N ALA A 691 15.49 2.48 19.05
CA ALA A 691 16.14 1.30 19.55
C ALA A 691 16.34 0.25 18.46
N LEU A 692 17.48 -0.39 18.46
CA LEU A 692 17.81 -1.52 17.57
C LEU A 692 18.57 -2.59 18.36
N PRO A 693 18.46 -3.88 17.97
CA PRO A 693 19.30 -4.93 18.58
C PRO A 693 20.79 -4.58 18.45
N GLY A 694 21.49 -4.53 19.58
CA GLY A 694 22.92 -4.23 19.61
C GLY A 694 23.79 -5.37 19.08
N ALA A 695 25.11 -5.16 19.08
CA ALA A 695 26.08 -6.18 18.69
C ALA A 695 26.25 -7.28 19.76
N GLY A 696 25.77 -7.05 20.99
CA GLY A 696 25.88 -7.95 22.13
C GLY A 696 24.54 -8.53 22.57
N THR A 697 24.37 -8.68 23.92
CA THR A 697 23.17 -9.22 24.55
C THR A 697 22.15 -8.14 24.97
N ALA A 698 22.32 -6.91 24.52
CA ALA A 698 21.45 -5.79 24.86
C ALA A 698 21.16 -4.96 23.62
N ASP A 699 20.01 -4.31 23.63
CA ASP A 699 19.64 -3.34 22.60
C ASP A 699 20.51 -2.09 22.67
N ALA A 700 20.71 -1.44 21.53
CA ALA A 700 21.35 -0.13 21.38
C ALA A 700 20.29 0.94 21.19
N LEU A 701 20.40 2.04 21.93
CA LEU A 701 19.53 3.19 21.80
C LEU A 701 20.24 4.30 21.01
N TYR A 702 19.68 4.68 19.90
CA TYR A 702 20.12 5.80 19.06
C TYR A 702 19.29 7.03 19.38
N LEU A 703 19.94 8.18 19.44
CA LEU A 703 19.32 9.44 19.80
C LEU A 703 19.75 10.54 18.80
N LEU A 704 18.79 11.34 18.37
CA LEU A 704 19.02 12.59 17.67
C LEU A 704 19.12 13.69 18.71
N VAL A 705 20.29 14.26 18.88
CA VAL A 705 20.56 15.21 19.98
C VAL A 705 21.08 16.53 19.41
N GLU A 706 20.44 17.62 19.81
CA GLU A 706 20.94 18.97 19.57
C GLU A 706 21.92 19.39 20.67
N ARG A 707 23.17 19.65 20.30
CA ARG A 707 24.20 20.14 21.21
C ARG A 707 24.89 21.36 20.61
N ASP A 708 24.93 22.44 21.38
CA ASP A 708 25.59 23.68 20.95
C ASP A 708 25.13 24.21 19.56
N GLY A 709 23.88 23.90 19.17
CA GLY A 709 23.29 24.32 17.89
C GLY A 709 23.59 23.39 16.71
N GLU A 710 24.27 22.27 16.94
CA GLU A 710 24.48 21.22 15.95
C GLU A 710 23.66 19.97 16.29
N LEU A 711 23.17 19.26 15.26
CA LEU A 711 22.46 17.99 15.40
C LEU A 711 23.45 16.83 15.30
N TRP A 712 23.36 15.89 16.23
CA TRP A 712 24.21 14.73 16.32
C TRP A 712 23.38 13.44 16.41
N LEU A 713 23.86 12.41 15.70
CA LEU A 713 23.46 11.03 15.99
C LEU A 713 24.33 10.51 17.11
N GLU A 714 23.74 10.17 18.22
CA GLU A 714 24.42 9.59 19.40
C GLU A 714 23.85 8.20 19.71
N CYS A 715 24.65 7.36 20.37
CA CYS A 715 24.26 5.99 20.71
C CYS A 715 24.56 5.69 22.17
N VAL A 716 23.67 4.94 22.81
CA VAL A 716 23.88 4.28 24.10
C VAL A 716 23.86 2.78 23.89
N ASP A 717 25.01 2.13 24.04
CA ASP A 717 25.21 0.71 23.80
C ASP A 717 26.16 0.08 24.82
N ALA A 718 26.55 -1.18 24.61
CA ALA A 718 27.50 -1.89 25.45
C ALA A 718 28.91 -1.28 25.44
N GLN A 719 29.27 -0.52 24.39
CA GLN A 719 30.59 0.14 24.22
C GLN A 719 30.59 1.56 24.81
N SER A 720 29.44 2.12 25.10
CA SER A 720 29.33 3.47 25.67
C SER A 720 29.95 3.52 27.08
N GLY A 721 30.76 4.54 27.30
CA GLY A 721 31.27 4.86 28.64
C GLY A 721 30.19 5.48 29.51
N TYR A 722 30.60 6.15 30.58
CA TYR A 722 29.69 6.82 31.52
C TYR A 722 29.64 8.37 31.32
N VAL A 723 30.21 8.86 30.25
CA VAL A 723 30.28 10.29 29.91
C VAL A 723 29.58 10.49 28.59
N ASP A 724 28.74 11.50 28.53
CA ASP A 724 28.07 11.87 27.29
C ASP A 724 29.08 12.46 26.30
N ARG A 725 29.01 12.12 25.03
CA ARG A 725 29.78 12.62 23.87
C ARG A 725 31.29 12.79 24.12
N GLY A 726 32.07 11.83 23.64
CA GLY A 726 33.52 11.71 23.66
C GLY A 726 34.34 12.97 23.90
N GLY A 727 34.74 13.19 25.15
CA GLY A 727 35.73 14.13 25.53
C GLY A 727 35.29 15.46 26.12
N ARG A 728 34.02 15.84 26.09
CA ARG A 728 33.51 16.88 26.98
C ARG A 728 32.96 16.20 28.24
N GLU A 729 33.43 16.61 29.40
CA GLU A 729 32.95 16.10 30.67
C GLU A 729 31.52 16.51 30.97
N TYR A 730 30.58 15.79 30.41
CA TYR A 730 29.22 15.85 30.88
C TYR A 730 29.08 14.83 31.99
N VAL A 731 29.09 15.28 33.20
CA VAL A 731 28.92 14.44 34.36
C VAL A 731 27.47 14.00 34.45
N SER A 732 27.21 12.71 34.40
CA SER A 732 25.90 12.17 34.75
C SER A 732 25.64 12.49 36.22
N GLU A 733 24.73 13.42 36.50
CA GLU A 733 24.33 13.69 37.87
C GLU A 733 23.45 12.55 38.38
N LEU A 734 23.86 11.90 39.47
CA LEU A 734 23.05 10.91 40.15
C LEU A 734 22.32 11.63 41.26
N VAL A 735 21.06 11.89 41.10
CA VAL A 735 20.23 12.54 42.12
C VAL A 735 19.28 11.49 42.68
N THR A 736 19.44 11.19 43.97
CA THR A 736 18.48 10.35 44.72
C THR A 736 18.13 11.01 46.03
N THR A 737 16.88 10.93 46.41
CA THR A 737 16.42 11.37 47.71
C THR A 737 15.72 10.21 48.40
N ALA A 738 16.08 9.95 49.62
CA ALA A 738 15.43 8.94 50.42
C ALA A 738 14.01 9.36 50.79
N LEU A 739 13.03 8.59 50.36
CA LEU A 739 11.63 8.85 50.68
C LEU A 739 11.33 8.65 52.19
N GLY A 740 12.15 7.95 52.91
CA GLY A 740 11.90 7.55 54.30
C GLY A 740 12.02 8.66 55.33
N ASN A 741 12.77 9.72 55.03
CA ASN A 741 13.05 10.74 56.03
C ASN A 741 12.25 12.05 55.84
N VAL A 742 11.50 12.17 54.79
CA VAL A 742 10.69 13.37 54.56
C VAL A 742 9.41 13.42 55.40
N LEU A 743 9.10 12.29 56.04
CA LEU A 743 7.78 12.05 56.47
C LEU A 743 7.56 12.17 57.94
N GLU A 744 8.57 12.18 58.58
CA GLU A 744 8.40 12.13 60.02
C GLU A 744 8.70 13.50 60.56
N GLU A 745 7.63 14.13 60.98
CA GLU A 745 7.51 15.21 61.91
C GLU A 745 8.84 15.91 62.28
N PRO A 746 8.82 17.25 62.37
CA PRO A 746 9.98 17.98 62.91
C PRO A 746 10.30 17.63 64.35
N VAL A 747 9.96 16.40 64.72
CA VAL A 747 10.13 15.93 66.11
C VAL A 747 11.31 15.02 66.22
N ALA A 748 12.26 15.43 66.96
CA ALA A 748 13.40 14.71 67.41
C ALA A 748 14.41 14.36 66.27
N LYS A 749 15.41 15.15 66.21
CA LYS A 749 16.72 14.80 65.66
C LYS A 749 17.10 13.37 66.10
N ARG A 750 16.75 12.41 65.30
CA ARG A 750 17.24 11.04 65.44
C ARG A 750 18.77 11.06 65.26
N PRO A 751 19.48 10.16 65.91
CA PRO A 751 20.91 10.09 65.74
C PRO A 751 21.22 9.86 64.24
N LYS A 752 22.05 10.62 63.76
CA LYS A 752 22.64 10.88 62.49
C LYS A 752 23.10 9.57 61.90
N SER A 753 22.35 9.08 60.90
CA SER A 753 22.74 7.86 60.17
C SER A 753 23.52 8.26 58.91
N PRO A 754 24.65 7.58 58.62
CA PRO A 754 25.37 7.80 57.37
C PRO A 754 24.56 7.29 56.16
N VAL A 755 24.78 7.89 55.01
CA VAL A 755 24.30 7.33 53.75
C VAL A 755 25.28 6.24 53.30
N HIS A 756 24.79 5.05 53.03
CA HIS A 756 25.57 3.92 52.55
C HIS A 756 25.43 3.81 51.05
N LEU A 757 26.55 3.79 50.34
CA LEU A 757 26.64 3.53 48.90
C LEU A 757 27.36 2.21 48.70
N LEU A 758 26.76 1.28 47.96
CA LEU A 758 27.42 0.06 47.52
C LEU A 758 27.95 0.26 46.10
N LEU A 759 29.22 0.10 45.91
CA LEU A 759 29.94 0.33 44.67
C LEU A 759 30.52 -0.98 44.15
N GLY A 760 30.43 -1.23 42.85
CA GLY A 760 31.08 -2.36 42.20
C GLY A 760 32.60 -2.16 42.09
N GLU A 761 33.09 -0.92 42.15
CA GLU A 761 34.51 -0.57 42.05
C GLU A 761 34.85 0.57 43.02
N PRO A 762 36.12 0.70 43.49
CA PRO A 762 36.52 1.77 44.38
C PRO A 762 36.43 3.12 43.68
N LEU A 763 35.97 4.14 44.42
CA LEU A 763 35.98 5.53 43.99
C LEU A 763 37.18 6.27 44.58
N ASP A 764 37.88 7.07 43.77
CA ASP A 764 38.86 8.00 44.27
C ASP A 764 38.20 9.14 45.03
N ALA A 765 38.89 9.68 46.06
CA ALA A 765 38.36 10.64 47.03
C ALA A 765 37.79 11.94 46.43
N GLY A 766 38.11 12.28 45.18
CA GLY A 766 37.61 13.45 44.48
C GLY A 766 36.42 13.19 43.51
N GLN A 767 36.03 11.93 43.39
CA GLN A 767 34.99 11.53 42.42
C GLN A 767 33.58 11.63 43.01
N LEU A 768 33.43 11.61 44.33
CA LEU A 768 32.12 11.77 44.99
C LEU A 768 31.89 13.22 45.35
N GLU A 769 30.79 13.77 44.91
CA GLU A 769 30.29 15.08 45.32
C GLU A 769 28.89 14.97 45.88
N VAL A 770 28.61 15.76 46.87
CA VAL A 770 27.32 15.84 47.58
C VAL A 770 26.73 17.22 47.35
N LYS A 771 25.44 17.28 47.05
CA LYS A 771 24.66 18.52 46.97
C LYS A 771 23.54 18.43 48.00
N ALA A 772 23.47 19.40 48.86
CA ALA A 772 22.47 19.49 49.91
C ALA A 772 21.51 20.64 49.65
N ASP A 773 20.19 20.43 49.82
CA ASP A 773 19.15 21.41 49.81
C ASP A 773 19.23 22.46 48.69
N GLY A 774 19.63 22.03 47.48
CA GLY A 774 19.79 22.90 46.34
C GLY A 774 21.05 23.78 46.34
N GLY A 775 21.99 23.53 47.24
CA GLY A 775 23.30 24.18 47.32
C GLY A 775 24.24 23.79 46.16
N ALA A 776 25.48 24.22 46.26
CA ALA A 776 26.55 23.83 45.34
C ALA A 776 27.03 22.39 45.58
N TRP A 777 27.50 21.71 44.53
CA TRP A 777 28.17 20.41 44.66
C TRP A 777 29.52 20.57 45.37
N ALA A 778 29.74 19.74 46.35
CA ALA A 778 30.98 19.71 47.13
C ALA A 778 31.40 18.29 47.50
N VAL A 779 32.68 18.06 47.63
CA VAL A 779 33.19 16.78 48.17
C VAL A 779 32.72 16.63 49.60
N PRO A 780 32.15 15.48 49.98
CA PRO A 780 31.63 15.27 51.33
C PRO A 780 32.78 15.44 52.37
N PRO A 781 32.53 16.13 53.50
CA PRO A 781 33.56 16.47 54.47
C PRO A 781 34.12 15.23 55.19
N ARG A 782 33.40 14.15 55.20
CA ARG A 782 33.83 12.90 55.80
C ARG A 782 33.14 11.68 55.16
N TYR A 783 33.89 10.67 54.75
CA TYR A 783 33.42 9.37 54.33
C TYR A 783 34.41 8.28 54.73
N GLU A 784 33.95 7.05 54.85
CA GLU A 784 34.76 5.86 55.14
C GLU A 784 34.46 4.81 54.06
N GLU A 785 35.52 4.18 53.53
CA GLU A 785 35.40 3.06 52.62
C GLU A 785 35.53 1.74 53.39
N ARG A 786 34.65 0.79 53.12
CA ARG A 786 34.72 -0.57 53.64
C ARG A 786 34.52 -1.56 52.51
N MET A 787 35.15 -2.70 52.59
CA MET A 787 34.93 -3.81 51.67
C MET A 787 34.16 -4.90 52.41
N GLU A 788 32.92 -5.15 51.97
CA GLU A 788 32.07 -6.14 52.57
C GLU A 788 31.47 -7.05 51.47
N ALA A 789 31.63 -8.38 51.58
CA ALA A 789 31.08 -9.37 50.65
C ALA A 789 31.39 -9.17 49.15
N GLY A 790 32.52 -8.55 48.80
CA GLY A 790 32.94 -8.31 47.41
C GLY A 790 32.42 -6.97 46.82
N TRP A 791 31.83 -6.14 47.65
CA TRP A 791 31.37 -4.78 47.28
C TRP A 791 32.15 -3.74 48.11
N TYR A 792 32.37 -2.57 47.47
CA TYR A 792 32.90 -1.41 48.20
C TYR A 792 31.74 -0.66 48.82
N GLU A 793 31.69 -0.56 50.12
CA GLU A 793 30.74 0.24 50.86
C GLU A 793 31.33 1.60 51.17
N LEU A 794 30.69 2.66 50.69
CA LEU A 794 31.07 4.01 51.03
C LEU A 794 30.07 4.61 52.03
N LEU A 795 30.55 4.96 53.20
CA LEU A 795 29.78 5.58 54.27
C LEU A 795 29.98 7.09 54.20
N VAL A 796 28.97 7.83 53.82
CA VAL A 796 29.02 9.28 53.79
C VAL A 796 28.45 9.83 55.12
N PHE A 797 29.27 10.46 55.89
CA PHE A 797 28.89 11.06 57.16
C PHE A 797 28.50 12.54 56.96
N ASN A 798 27.72 13.11 57.92
CA ASN A 798 27.24 14.48 57.94
C ASN A 798 26.11 14.84 56.94
N CYS A 799 25.55 13.82 56.26
CA CYS A 799 24.35 14.04 55.41
C CYS A 799 23.14 14.47 56.24
N TRP A 800 23.17 14.28 57.57
CA TRP A 800 22.10 14.67 58.49
C TRP A 800 22.04 16.18 58.84
N GLU A 801 23.03 16.95 58.42
CA GLU A 801 22.97 18.41 58.55
C GLU A 801 22.08 19.03 57.49
N TYR A 802 21.65 18.22 56.55
CA TYR A 802 20.80 18.64 55.45
C TYR A 802 19.34 18.24 55.72
N GLU A 803 18.42 19.25 55.60
CA GLU A 803 17.05 19.06 56.07
C GLU A 803 16.16 18.29 55.07
N HIS A 804 16.40 18.33 53.79
CA HIS A 804 15.40 17.87 52.81
C HIS A 804 15.92 16.99 51.66
N ALA A 805 17.07 17.20 51.11
CA ALA A 805 17.55 16.39 49.96
C ALA A 805 19.07 16.35 49.85
N VAL A 806 19.59 15.20 49.55
CA VAL A 806 21.00 15.00 49.24
C VAL A 806 21.13 14.48 47.82
N GLY A 807 21.66 15.29 46.92
CA GLY A 807 22.11 14.86 45.61
C GLY A 807 23.52 14.23 45.72
N LEU A 808 23.70 13.12 45.05
CA LEU A 808 25.01 12.44 44.92
C LEU A 808 25.46 12.48 43.49
N ARG A 809 26.71 12.87 43.28
CA ARG A 809 27.31 12.97 41.97
C ARG A 809 28.61 12.25 41.95
N VAL A 810 28.81 11.36 40.97
CA VAL A 810 30.07 10.63 40.78
C VAL A 810 30.74 11.11 39.51
N ARG A 811 31.98 11.60 39.64
CA ARG A 811 32.79 11.95 38.46
C ARG A 811 33.64 10.77 38.03
N GLY A 812 33.57 10.37 36.75
CA GLY A 812 34.39 9.28 36.22
C GLY A 812 33.70 7.92 36.16
N GLY A 813 34.35 6.94 35.48
CA GLY A 813 33.75 5.63 35.18
C GLY A 813 33.63 4.68 36.38
N GLY A 814 32.63 3.84 36.37
CA GLY A 814 32.41 2.75 37.33
C GLY A 814 30.91 2.43 37.47
N ALA A 815 30.55 1.17 37.58
CA ALA A 815 29.18 0.75 37.87
C ALA A 815 28.89 0.97 39.34
N CYS A 816 27.87 1.76 39.68
CA CYS A 816 27.43 1.96 41.06
C CYS A 816 26.07 1.27 41.25
N ILE A 817 25.94 0.45 42.27
CA ILE A 817 24.68 -0.03 42.80
C ILE A 817 24.38 0.76 44.07
N LEU A 818 23.27 1.44 44.13
CA LEU A 818 22.86 2.23 45.27
C LEU A 818 21.98 1.38 46.18
N ALA A 819 22.44 1.09 47.40
CA ALA A 819 21.58 0.63 48.47
C ALA A 819 21.57 1.72 49.54
N LEU A 820 20.41 2.37 49.71
CA LEU A 820 20.21 3.33 50.78
C LEU A 820 19.75 2.61 52.04
N GLN A 821 20.61 2.55 53.08
CA GLN A 821 20.21 2.22 54.42
C GLN A 821 19.93 3.54 55.17
N GLY A 822 18.66 3.82 55.41
CA GLY A 822 18.23 4.98 56.16
C GLY A 822 18.08 4.74 57.65
#